data_c45efeee3e1451ec59c546fcc70cfb2b
#
_entry.id   c45efeee3e1451ec59c546fcc70cfb2b
#
_cell.length_a   1.000
_cell.length_b   1.000
_cell.length_c   1.000
_cell.angle_alpha   90.00
_cell.angle_beta   90.00
_cell.angle_gamma   90.00
#
_symmetry.space_group_name_H-M   'P 1'
#
loop_
_entity.id
_entity.type
_entity.pdbx_description
1 polymer ?
#
loop_
_entity_poly.entity_id
_entity_poly.type
_entity_poly.pdbx_seq_one_letter_code
_entity_poly.pdbx_strand_id
1 'polypeptide(L)'
;MKHLKKAFCLLLAAVMLLALGVPAMAAGEIPVDAEHFPDQALRTYVTDYCDTNKDNKLSAAECEAVQCIDLFEMKITKVADMTGIKHFTDLRELLVCGNQITALDLSGMAKLEKLDVSGCSKLQSLKLAGCSALTQLDASSCALTTLDLTGCAALKTVACSYNALTALDVSGSEKLTTLECSANHLTALDLSGHKTLKVLTCSLNSLTKLDLTGCTALESLDCSDNALTALDLSGCTALNATAQGDGKAENPILSPQYLPEQTGAVVDKEQCTVYLDAIVGKDNLGSVARVPDANYDKQTGAAVYAKTPDYFAYSYDTGRKGLPAMTVYFEMQGLTSGVALDEKAFPDAAFRTLLADTADVNGNGQLSTLELRHVSELNCSNLGIADLTGIEHFTELAALNCENNQLTALDVSKNTHLSEIYCGGNQLATLDLTGLPIKDAETDTGHVQKLPGSYALTGTENGVGLFDLSQIVGKDNIGNITAVKGGTYDKKTGIARYSAAVEKPSYTYATGSNAVSLTVEFTLDMSKLPKSPFTDVTAGAWYYDAALYAYSKGLMVGTSDTAFGPDVPMTRAMLVAVLHRLAGSPSVSGKMPFTDVEADTWYTEAVLWAYQNGIVAGTSDTTFAPQSNITREQIVAIFSRYTAKFAPDKAKAAAELTAFADSASVSDWAVNDMKWAVAQKIISGSENAGKFYLLPQDNASRAQVATILMQYCAL
;
A
#
# COMPACT_ATOMS: atom_id res chain seq x y z
N MET A 1 -11.19 -18.45 -22.18
CA MET A 1 -12.64 -18.12 -22.06
C MET A 1 -12.90 -16.62 -21.84
N LYS A 2 -11.98 -15.84 -21.19
CA LYS A 2 -12.17 -14.37 -20.97
C LYS A 2 -12.22 -13.53 -22.26
N HIS A 3 -11.45 -13.88 -23.28
CA HIS A 3 -11.45 -13.15 -24.55
C HIS A 3 -12.64 -13.45 -25.47
N LEU A 4 -13.36 -14.58 -25.26
CA LEU A 4 -14.56 -14.90 -26.05
C LEU A 4 -15.78 -14.10 -25.57
N LYS A 5 -15.87 -13.73 -24.29
CA LYS A 5 -16.98 -12.89 -23.77
C LYS A 5 -16.88 -11.44 -24.28
N LYS A 6 -15.64 -10.87 -24.39
CA LYS A 6 -15.40 -9.55 -24.97
C LYS A 6 -15.90 -9.44 -26.44
N ALA A 7 -15.64 -10.49 -27.22
CA ALA A 7 -16.11 -10.58 -28.60
C ALA A 7 -17.64 -10.75 -28.68
N PHE A 8 -18.26 -11.35 -27.67
CA PHE A 8 -19.68 -11.65 -27.68
C PHE A 8 -20.55 -10.41 -27.37
N CYS A 9 -20.15 -9.56 -26.40
CA CYS A 9 -20.87 -8.31 -26.12
C CYS A 9 -20.74 -7.30 -27.27
N LEU A 10 -19.55 -7.18 -27.88
CA LEU A 10 -19.34 -6.30 -29.05
C LEU A 10 -19.93 -6.87 -30.36
N LEU A 11 -20.00 -8.20 -30.52
CA LEU A 11 -20.51 -8.83 -31.74
C LEU A 11 -22.06 -8.85 -31.74
N LEU A 12 -22.76 -8.96 -30.59
CA LEU A 12 -24.21 -8.85 -30.53
C LEU A 12 -24.70 -7.46 -30.90
N ALA A 13 -24.01 -6.41 -30.46
CA ALA A 13 -24.33 -5.03 -30.85
C ALA A 13 -24.19 -4.79 -32.36
N ALA A 14 -23.17 -5.39 -32.98
CA ALA A 14 -22.91 -5.23 -34.41
C ALA A 14 -23.84 -6.06 -35.35
N VAL A 15 -24.38 -7.17 -34.87
CA VAL A 15 -25.23 -8.08 -35.71
C VAL A 15 -26.70 -7.66 -35.73
N MET A 16 -27.19 -6.93 -34.73
CA MET A 16 -28.60 -6.45 -34.72
C MET A 16 -28.82 -5.20 -35.60
N LEU A 17 -27.80 -4.44 -35.95
CA LEU A 17 -27.90 -3.24 -36.80
C LEU A 17 -28.14 -3.52 -38.29
N LEU A 18 -28.07 -4.76 -38.74
CA LEU A 18 -28.19 -5.13 -40.17
C LEU A 18 -29.59 -5.62 -40.62
N ALA A 19 -30.59 -5.63 -39.75
CA ALA A 19 -31.87 -6.33 -40.06
C ALA A 19 -33.16 -5.51 -39.92
N LEU A 20 -33.20 -4.19 -39.87
CA LEU A 20 -34.51 -3.48 -39.89
C LEU A 20 -34.43 -2.13 -40.64
N GLY A 21 -34.73 -2.17 -41.91
CA GLY A 21 -35.21 -1.00 -42.65
C GLY A 21 -36.72 -0.84 -42.46
N VAL A 22 -37.14 0.02 -41.51
CA VAL A 22 -38.45 0.68 -41.48
C VAL A 22 -38.28 1.98 -40.70
N PRO A 23 -38.66 3.16 -41.20
CA PRO A 23 -38.60 4.37 -40.43
C PRO A 23 -39.73 4.39 -39.40
N ALA A 24 -39.40 4.14 -38.13
CA ALA A 24 -40.29 4.43 -37.01
C ALA A 24 -40.15 5.94 -36.65
N MET A 25 -41.27 6.60 -36.46
CA MET A 25 -41.37 7.99 -36.01
C MET A 25 -40.55 8.24 -34.76
N ALA A 26 -39.81 9.35 -34.73
CA ALA A 26 -38.90 9.83 -33.69
C ALA A 26 -39.48 9.73 -32.29
N ALA A 27 -39.17 8.69 -31.55
CA ALA A 27 -38.99 8.79 -30.11
C ALA A 27 -37.69 9.57 -29.86
N GLY A 28 -37.73 10.62 -29.06
CA GLY A 28 -36.64 11.58 -28.97
C GLY A 28 -35.28 10.94 -28.69
N GLU A 29 -34.29 11.28 -29.51
CA GLU A 29 -32.87 10.96 -29.26
C GLU A 29 -32.46 11.58 -27.94
N ILE A 30 -31.67 10.88 -27.14
CA ILE A 30 -31.21 11.32 -25.84
C ILE A 30 -29.81 11.93 -26.02
N PRO A 31 -29.61 13.24 -25.77
CA PRO A 31 -28.29 13.84 -25.86
C PRO A 31 -27.30 13.22 -24.86
N VAL A 32 -26.07 12.96 -25.31
CA VAL A 32 -24.98 12.55 -24.42
C VAL A 32 -24.27 13.78 -23.89
N ASP A 33 -24.92 14.47 -22.97
CA ASP A 33 -24.47 15.75 -22.39
C ASP A 33 -24.51 15.73 -20.84
N ALA A 34 -24.17 16.87 -20.22
CA ALA A 34 -24.13 16.97 -18.76
C ALA A 34 -25.52 17.06 -18.11
N GLU A 35 -26.60 17.26 -18.87
CA GLU A 35 -27.95 17.24 -18.35
C GLU A 35 -28.48 15.81 -18.21
N HIS A 36 -28.19 14.94 -19.18
CA HIS A 36 -28.66 13.55 -19.22
C HIS A 36 -27.71 12.57 -18.53
N PHE A 37 -26.39 12.86 -18.59
CA PHE A 37 -25.31 12.09 -17.94
C PHE A 37 -24.37 13.06 -17.21
N PRO A 38 -24.69 13.52 -15.99
CA PRO A 38 -23.93 14.53 -15.26
C PRO A 38 -22.49 14.12 -14.98
N ASP A 39 -22.25 12.84 -14.63
CA ASP A 39 -20.92 12.35 -14.37
C ASP A 39 -20.07 12.27 -15.63
N GLN A 40 -18.89 12.90 -15.62
CA GLN A 40 -18.03 12.97 -16.79
C GLN A 40 -17.46 11.60 -17.18
N ALA A 41 -17.13 10.76 -16.20
CA ALA A 41 -16.57 9.43 -16.49
C ALA A 41 -17.63 8.52 -17.08
N LEU A 42 -18.85 8.53 -16.53
CA LEU A 42 -19.99 7.82 -17.11
C LEU A 42 -20.33 8.33 -18.52
N ARG A 43 -20.37 9.65 -18.70
CA ARG A 43 -20.64 10.27 -20.01
C ARG A 43 -19.60 9.87 -21.05
N THR A 44 -18.31 9.83 -20.67
CA THR A 44 -17.23 9.35 -21.55
C THR A 44 -17.45 7.90 -21.94
N TYR A 45 -17.79 7.03 -20.97
CA TYR A 45 -18.12 5.64 -21.23
C TYR A 45 -19.29 5.51 -22.22
N VAL A 46 -20.37 6.27 -22.01
CA VAL A 46 -21.55 6.27 -22.88
C VAL A 46 -21.17 6.73 -24.29
N THR A 47 -20.38 7.80 -24.42
CA THR A 47 -19.89 8.28 -25.73
C THR A 47 -19.04 7.24 -26.43
N ASP A 48 -18.15 6.56 -25.68
CA ASP A 48 -17.16 5.66 -26.29
C ASP A 48 -17.75 4.29 -26.66
N TYR A 49 -18.72 3.80 -25.90
CA TYR A 49 -19.18 2.41 -26.00
C TYR A 49 -20.67 2.25 -26.31
N CYS A 50 -21.53 3.25 -26.01
CA CYS A 50 -22.97 3.17 -26.24
C CYS A 50 -23.42 3.98 -27.45
N ASP A 51 -22.87 5.16 -27.70
CA ASP A 51 -23.08 5.96 -28.91
C ASP A 51 -22.26 5.37 -30.07
N THR A 52 -22.89 4.47 -30.82
CA THR A 52 -22.22 3.68 -31.85
C THR A 52 -21.93 4.47 -33.14
N ASN A 53 -22.77 5.46 -33.44
CA ASN A 53 -22.64 6.31 -34.63
C ASN A 53 -21.84 7.58 -34.36
N LYS A 54 -21.49 7.87 -33.08
CA LYS A 54 -20.68 9.01 -32.61
C LYS A 54 -21.31 10.37 -32.95
N ASP A 55 -22.63 10.46 -32.90
CA ASP A 55 -23.32 11.72 -33.13
C ASP A 55 -23.62 12.52 -31.85
N ASN A 56 -23.13 12.03 -30.70
CA ASN A 56 -23.35 12.55 -29.34
C ASN A 56 -24.81 12.50 -28.90
N LYS A 57 -25.54 11.51 -29.37
CA LYS A 57 -26.91 11.21 -28.97
C LYS A 57 -27.08 9.71 -28.88
N LEU A 58 -28.03 9.25 -28.11
CA LEU A 58 -28.47 7.87 -28.08
C LEU A 58 -29.82 7.75 -28.75
N SER A 59 -29.87 6.98 -29.83
CA SER A 59 -31.13 6.52 -30.42
C SER A 59 -31.77 5.44 -29.55
N ALA A 60 -33.06 5.16 -29.73
CA ALA A 60 -33.74 4.07 -29.07
C ALA A 60 -33.06 2.71 -29.34
N ALA A 61 -32.57 2.50 -30.57
CA ALA A 61 -31.87 1.26 -30.95
C ALA A 61 -30.53 1.12 -30.21
N GLU A 62 -29.79 2.19 -29.99
CA GLU A 62 -28.54 2.18 -29.21
C GLU A 62 -28.81 1.92 -27.73
N CYS A 63 -29.85 2.56 -27.16
CA CYS A 63 -30.25 2.26 -25.78
C CYS A 63 -30.65 0.81 -25.57
N GLU A 64 -31.42 0.22 -26.52
CA GLU A 64 -31.85 -1.18 -26.48
C GLU A 64 -30.68 -2.17 -26.72
N ALA A 65 -29.68 -1.77 -27.47
CA ALA A 65 -28.51 -2.60 -27.75
C ALA A 65 -27.59 -2.79 -26.52
N VAL A 66 -27.63 -1.89 -25.55
CA VAL A 66 -26.80 -1.95 -24.34
C VAL A 66 -27.41 -2.92 -23.33
N GLN A 67 -26.86 -4.12 -23.25
CA GLN A 67 -27.28 -5.16 -22.30
C GLN A 67 -26.33 -5.31 -21.10
N CYS A 68 -25.11 -4.80 -21.20
CA CYS A 68 -24.11 -4.87 -20.14
C CYS A 68 -23.34 -3.55 -20.05
N ILE A 69 -23.21 -3.04 -18.83
CA ILE A 69 -22.29 -1.93 -18.50
C ILE A 69 -21.33 -2.47 -17.43
N ASP A 70 -20.05 -2.55 -17.81
CA ASP A 70 -18.99 -3.05 -16.94
C ASP A 70 -17.90 -1.97 -16.80
N LEU A 71 -18.01 -1.18 -15.73
CA LEU A 71 -17.01 -0.14 -15.42
C LEU A 71 -15.77 -0.74 -14.76
N PHE A 72 -15.90 -1.89 -14.10
CA PHE A 72 -14.80 -2.55 -13.42
C PHE A 72 -13.77 -3.12 -14.40
N GLU A 73 -14.20 -3.85 -15.43
CA GLU A 73 -13.29 -4.36 -16.47
C GLU A 73 -12.60 -3.22 -17.22
N MET A 74 -13.30 -2.09 -17.40
CA MET A 74 -12.77 -0.88 -18.04
C MET A 74 -11.89 -0.04 -17.11
N LYS A 75 -11.71 -0.44 -15.83
CA LYS A 75 -10.94 0.27 -14.80
C LYS A 75 -11.42 1.70 -14.55
N ILE A 76 -12.72 1.92 -14.67
CA ILE A 76 -13.37 3.20 -14.37
C ILE A 76 -13.86 3.15 -12.91
N THR A 77 -13.19 3.88 -12.02
CA THR A 77 -13.39 3.81 -10.56
C THR A 77 -13.74 5.15 -9.92
N LYS A 78 -14.14 6.15 -10.74
CA LYS A 78 -14.40 7.51 -10.24
C LYS A 78 -15.81 8.02 -10.53
N VAL A 79 -16.72 7.16 -11.02
CA VAL A 79 -18.11 7.54 -11.25
C VAL A 79 -18.79 7.79 -9.91
N ALA A 80 -19.36 8.98 -9.75
CA ALA A 80 -20.07 9.39 -8.54
C ALA A 80 -21.59 9.51 -8.74
N ASP A 81 -22.06 9.63 -9.99
CA ASP A 81 -23.46 9.79 -10.35
C ASP A 81 -23.81 8.92 -11.56
N MET A 82 -24.78 8.02 -11.38
CA MET A 82 -25.29 7.13 -12.42
C MET A 82 -26.57 7.65 -13.10
N THR A 83 -26.90 8.93 -12.95
CA THR A 83 -28.00 9.54 -13.66
C THR A 83 -27.89 9.32 -15.17
N GLY A 84 -28.96 8.92 -15.81
CA GLY A 84 -29.00 8.50 -17.22
C GLY A 84 -29.03 6.99 -17.41
N ILE A 85 -28.67 6.19 -16.40
CA ILE A 85 -28.60 4.70 -16.53
C ILE A 85 -29.96 4.10 -16.96
N LYS A 86 -31.08 4.68 -16.55
CA LYS A 86 -32.42 4.19 -16.87
C LYS A 86 -32.81 4.34 -18.33
N HIS A 87 -32.04 5.05 -19.14
CA HIS A 87 -32.24 5.10 -20.59
C HIS A 87 -31.95 3.77 -21.27
N PHE A 88 -31.11 2.93 -20.65
CA PHE A 88 -30.75 1.60 -21.15
C PHE A 88 -31.80 0.55 -20.71
N THR A 89 -32.94 0.54 -21.38
CA THR A 89 -34.12 -0.25 -20.98
C THR A 89 -33.95 -1.76 -21.11
N ASP A 90 -32.97 -2.22 -21.89
CA ASP A 90 -32.63 -3.62 -22.10
C ASP A 90 -31.41 -4.09 -21.31
N LEU A 91 -30.93 -3.23 -20.38
CA LEU A 91 -29.78 -3.53 -19.53
C LEU A 91 -30.06 -4.76 -18.65
N ARG A 92 -29.16 -5.75 -18.73
CA ARG A 92 -29.22 -7.02 -17.96
C ARG A 92 -28.15 -7.09 -16.90
N GLU A 93 -26.97 -6.55 -17.18
CA GLU A 93 -25.84 -6.57 -16.25
C GLU A 93 -25.32 -5.15 -16.02
N LEU A 94 -25.20 -4.77 -14.76
CA LEU A 94 -24.60 -3.50 -14.33
C LEU A 94 -23.51 -3.80 -13.29
N LEU A 95 -22.23 -3.63 -13.68
CA LEU A 95 -21.06 -3.93 -12.87
C LEU A 95 -20.28 -2.63 -12.66
N VAL A 96 -20.46 -2.00 -11.50
CA VAL A 96 -19.92 -0.67 -11.18
C VAL A 96 -19.16 -0.67 -9.87
N CYS A 97 -18.66 -1.83 -9.46
CA CYS A 97 -17.95 -1.98 -8.19
C CYS A 97 -16.75 -1.03 -8.04
N GLY A 98 -16.44 -0.66 -6.80
CA GLY A 98 -15.32 0.22 -6.46
C GLY A 98 -15.47 1.67 -6.90
N ASN A 99 -16.67 2.12 -7.31
CA ASN A 99 -16.93 3.49 -7.71
C ASN A 99 -17.34 4.38 -6.52
N GLN A 100 -17.52 5.69 -6.77
CA GLN A 100 -17.78 6.70 -5.74
C GLN A 100 -19.26 7.10 -5.66
N ILE A 101 -20.14 6.21 -6.09
CA ILE A 101 -21.57 6.44 -6.17
C ILE A 101 -22.12 6.62 -4.76
N THR A 102 -22.95 7.65 -4.54
CA THR A 102 -23.59 7.91 -3.24
C THR A 102 -25.04 7.43 -3.18
N ALA A 103 -25.71 7.39 -4.33
CA ALA A 103 -27.08 6.89 -4.48
C ALA A 103 -27.25 6.28 -5.86
N LEU A 104 -28.05 5.19 -5.95
CA LEU A 104 -28.36 4.53 -7.20
C LEU A 104 -29.83 4.13 -7.24
N ASP A 105 -30.57 4.66 -8.21
CA ASP A 105 -31.96 4.33 -8.43
C ASP A 105 -32.13 3.54 -9.74
N LEU A 106 -32.40 2.24 -9.60
CA LEU A 106 -32.67 1.30 -10.69
C LEU A 106 -34.14 0.89 -10.75
N SER A 107 -35.03 1.60 -10.04
CA SER A 107 -36.44 1.26 -9.99
C SER A 107 -37.05 1.15 -11.39
N GLY A 108 -37.76 0.05 -11.65
CA GLY A 108 -38.41 -0.22 -12.93
C GLY A 108 -37.54 -0.89 -13.99
N MET A 109 -36.26 -1.17 -13.72
CA MET A 109 -35.37 -1.89 -14.64
C MET A 109 -35.67 -3.39 -14.61
N ALA A 110 -36.81 -3.76 -15.18
CA ALA A 110 -37.38 -5.10 -15.06
C ALA A 110 -36.55 -6.22 -15.75
N LYS A 111 -35.64 -5.85 -16.67
CA LYS A 111 -34.75 -6.79 -17.38
C LYS A 111 -33.39 -6.99 -16.70
N LEU A 112 -33.07 -6.19 -15.67
CA LEU A 112 -31.80 -6.31 -14.98
C LEU A 112 -31.69 -7.65 -14.24
N GLU A 113 -30.69 -8.44 -14.60
CA GLU A 113 -30.46 -9.81 -14.11
C GLU A 113 -29.32 -9.88 -13.09
N LYS A 114 -28.32 -9.02 -13.27
CA LYS A 114 -27.14 -8.95 -12.41
C LYS A 114 -26.75 -7.51 -12.06
N LEU A 115 -26.54 -7.26 -10.77
CA LEU A 115 -26.07 -5.98 -10.25
C LEU A 115 -24.87 -6.21 -9.34
N ASP A 116 -23.77 -5.50 -9.61
CA ASP A 116 -22.59 -5.45 -8.75
C ASP A 116 -22.23 -3.99 -8.47
N VAL A 117 -22.47 -3.56 -7.23
CA VAL A 117 -22.09 -2.25 -6.68
C VAL A 117 -21.10 -2.40 -5.52
N SER A 118 -20.50 -3.59 -5.37
CA SER A 118 -19.60 -3.90 -4.27
C SER A 118 -18.43 -2.91 -4.18
N GLY A 119 -17.99 -2.59 -2.97
CA GLY A 119 -16.89 -1.64 -2.74
C GLY A 119 -17.22 -0.18 -3.08
N CYS A 120 -18.48 0.16 -3.40
CA CYS A 120 -18.93 1.55 -3.51
C CYS A 120 -19.10 2.15 -2.10
N SER A 121 -18.00 2.40 -1.41
CA SER A 121 -17.95 2.75 0.02
C SER A 121 -18.71 4.03 0.43
N LYS A 122 -19.21 4.78 -0.55
CA LYS A 122 -20.05 5.97 -0.32
C LYS A 122 -21.54 5.74 -0.61
N LEU A 123 -21.94 4.53 -1.08
CA LEU A 123 -23.29 4.23 -1.47
C LEU A 123 -24.20 4.07 -0.25
N GLN A 124 -25.06 5.06 -0.01
CA GLN A 124 -25.99 5.11 1.13
C GLN A 124 -27.43 4.73 0.73
N SER A 125 -27.77 4.82 -0.55
CA SER A 125 -29.12 4.55 -1.03
C SER A 125 -29.11 3.74 -2.33
N LEU A 126 -29.75 2.56 -2.30
CA LEU A 126 -29.94 1.67 -3.46
C LEU A 126 -31.43 1.35 -3.61
N LYS A 127 -32.04 1.70 -4.76
CA LYS A 127 -33.44 1.44 -5.05
C LYS A 127 -33.58 0.40 -6.14
N LEU A 128 -34.25 -0.72 -5.83
CA LEU A 128 -34.41 -1.88 -6.69
C LEU A 128 -35.89 -2.22 -7.01
N ALA A 129 -36.83 -1.37 -6.60
CA ALA A 129 -38.25 -1.62 -6.80
C ALA A 129 -38.57 -1.90 -8.28
N GLY A 130 -39.14 -3.09 -8.58
CA GLY A 130 -39.49 -3.51 -9.93
C GLY A 130 -38.36 -4.14 -10.75
N CYS A 131 -37.18 -4.42 -10.18
CA CYS A 131 -36.13 -5.23 -10.79
C CYS A 131 -36.48 -6.73 -10.73
N SER A 132 -37.58 -7.12 -11.37
CA SER A 132 -38.18 -8.44 -11.21
C SER A 132 -37.36 -9.59 -11.83
N ALA A 133 -36.44 -9.31 -12.75
CA ALA A 133 -35.54 -10.31 -13.32
C ALA A 133 -34.22 -10.45 -12.54
N LEU A 134 -33.98 -9.64 -11.51
CA LEU A 134 -32.70 -9.64 -10.78
C LEU A 134 -32.48 -10.98 -10.08
N THR A 135 -31.40 -11.67 -10.48
CA THR A 135 -31.02 -12.98 -9.95
C THR A 135 -29.78 -12.92 -9.08
N GLN A 136 -28.91 -11.93 -9.30
CA GLN A 136 -27.65 -11.76 -8.58
C GLN A 136 -27.48 -10.29 -8.17
N LEU A 137 -27.31 -10.07 -6.87
CA LEU A 137 -27.02 -8.78 -6.28
C LEU A 137 -25.74 -8.90 -5.44
N ASP A 138 -24.74 -8.07 -5.76
CA ASP A 138 -23.61 -7.80 -4.87
C ASP A 138 -23.61 -6.32 -4.50
N ALA A 139 -23.89 -6.04 -3.24
CA ALA A 139 -23.85 -4.72 -2.62
C ALA A 139 -22.95 -4.73 -1.35
N SER A 140 -21.94 -5.59 -1.33
CA SER A 140 -21.00 -5.71 -0.21
C SER A 140 -20.09 -4.51 -0.11
N SER A 141 -19.61 -4.19 1.10
CA SER A 141 -18.64 -3.12 1.36
C SER A 141 -19.11 -1.74 0.86
N CYS A 142 -20.38 -1.43 1.15
CA CYS A 142 -21.00 -0.13 0.89
C CYS A 142 -21.30 0.60 2.22
N ALA A 143 -22.05 1.71 2.14
CA ALA A 143 -22.50 2.45 3.33
C ALA A 143 -24.04 2.36 3.51
N LEU A 144 -24.64 1.20 3.15
CA LEU A 144 -26.09 1.01 3.21
C LEU A 144 -26.55 0.83 4.65
N THR A 145 -27.55 1.59 5.07
CA THR A 145 -28.27 1.40 6.34
C THR A 145 -29.57 0.64 6.15
N THR A 146 -30.08 0.59 4.92
CA THR A 146 -31.28 -0.17 4.53
C THR A 146 -31.09 -0.77 3.15
N LEU A 147 -31.68 -1.94 2.92
CA LEU A 147 -31.72 -2.61 1.61
C LEU A 147 -33.12 -3.18 1.40
N ASP A 148 -33.86 -2.58 0.48
CA ASP A 148 -35.21 -3.02 0.10
C ASP A 148 -35.14 -3.93 -1.12
N LEU A 149 -35.49 -5.20 -0.93
CA LEU A 149 -35.53 -6.24 -1.97
C LEU A 149 -36.95 -6.52 -2.47
N THR A 150 -37.94 -5.70 -2.09
CA THR A 150 -39.32 -5.85 -2.49
C THR A 150 -39.45 -5.86 -4.03
N GLY A 151 -40.06 -6.90 -4.56
CA GLY A 151 -40.27 -7.08 -6.02
C GLY A 151 -39.09 -7.75 -6.73
N CYS A 152 -38.01 -8.15 -6.05
CA CYS A 152 -36.87 -8.90 -6.59
C CYS A 152 -37.05 -10.43 -6.42
N ALA A 153 -38.21 -10.99 -6.77
CA ALA A 153 -38.57 -12.39 -6.52
C ALA A 153 -37.74 -13.44 -7.30
N ALA A 154 -36.90 -13.00 -8.23
CA ALA A 154 -36.01 -13.90 -8.97
C ALA A 154 -34.64 -14.11 -8.32
N LEU A 155 -34.32 -13.41 -7.24
CA LEU A 155 -33.02 -13.44 -6.55
C LEU A 155 -32.63 -14.86 -6.17
N LYS A 156 -31.40 -15.22 -6.53
CA LYS A 156 -30.72 -16.46 -6.18
C LYS A 156 -29.51 -16.20 -5.29
N THR A 157 -28.84 -15.10 -5.52
CA THR A 157 -27.65 -14.71 -4.74
C THR A 157 -27.82 -13.27 -4.29
N VAL A 158 -27.66 -13.05 -2.99
CA VAL A 158 -27.59 -11.74 -2.35
C VAL A 158 -26.33 -11.69 -1.50
N ALA A 159 -25.41 -10.78 -1.84
CA ALA A 159 -24.27 -10.41 -1.04
C ALA A 159 -24.44 -8.94 -0.60
N CYS A 160 -24.47 -8.71 0.70
CA CYS A 160 -24.60 -7.39 1.31
C CYS A 160 -23.76 -7.26 2.58
N SER A 161 -22.70 -8.07 2.68
CA SER A 161 -21.78 -8.03 3.82
C SER A 161 -21.05 -6.68 3.91
N TYR A 162 -20.56 -6.32 5.10
CA TYR A 162 -19.82 -5.06 5.35
C TYR A 162 -20.66 -3.82 4.98
N ASN A 163 -21.81 -3.68 5.61
CA ASN A 163 -22.70 -2.52 5.55
C ASN A 163 -23.14 -2.13 6.98
N ALA A 164 -24.09 -1.21 7.10
CA ALA A 164 -24.69 -0.80 8.38
C ALA A 164 -26.18 -1.19 8.47
N LEU A 165 -26.57 -2.35 7.91
CA LEU A 165 -27.95 -2.79 7.87
C LEU A 165 -28.42 -3.21 9.28
N THR A 166 -29.52 -2.63 9.75
CA THR A 166 -30.17 -3.01 11.02
C THR A 166 -31.29 -4.05 10.83
N ALA A 167 -31.78 -4.21 9.61
CA ALA A 167 -32.78 -5.20 9.24
C ALA A 167 -32.56 -5.61 7.77
N LEU A 168 -32.92 -6.85 7.45
CA LEU A 168 -32.89 -7.38 6.08
C LEU A 168 -34.10 -8.32 5.89
N ASP A 169 -35.00 -7.96 4.98
CA ASP A 169 -36.15 -8.78 4.60
C ASP A 169 -35.87 -9.50 3.29
N VAL A 170 -35.78 -10.80 3.34
CA VAL A 170 -35.59 -11.70 2.19
C VAL A 170 -36.82 -12.58 1.91
N SER A 171 -37.94 -12.38 2.62
CA SER A 171 -39.14 -13.21 2.53
C SER A 171 -39.70 -13.31 1.13
N GLY A 172 -39.55 -12.25 0.32
CA GLY A 172 -39.95 -12.22 -1.09
C GLY A 172 -39.06 -13.01 -2.06
N SER A 173 -37.89 -13.52 -1.59
CA SER A 173 -36.85 -14.13 -2.42
C SER A 173 -36.78 -15.66 -2.22
N GLU A 174 -37.90 -16.37 -2.45
CA GLU A 174 -38.03 -17.83 -2.22
C GLU A 174 -37.06 -18.72 -3.03
N LYS A 175 -36.41 -18.15 -4.09
CA LYS A 175 -35.40 -18.85 -4.92
C LYS A 175 -33.99 -18.69 -4.43
N LEU A 176 -33.79 -18.04 -3.27
CA LEU A 176 -32.49 -17.76 -2.72
C LEU A 176 -31.70 -19.03 -2.46
N THR A 177 -30.49 -19.09 -2.98
CA THR A 177 -29.53 -20.19 -2.79
C THR A 177 -28.31 -19.75 -1.98
N THR A 178 -27.97 -18.47 -2.03
CA THR A 178 -26.82 -17.90 -1.33
C THR A 178 -27.21 -16.55 -0.72
N LEU A 179 -26.99 -16.43 0.57
CA LEU A 179 -27.13 -15.18 1.32
C LEU A 179 -25.85 -14.90 2.11
N GLU A 180 -25.21 -13.78 1.78
CA GLU A 180 -24.02 -13.27 2.47
C GLU A 180 -24.35 -11.91 3.05
N CYS A 181 -24.53 -11.83 4.36
CA CYS A 181 -24.92 -10.61 5.09
C CYS A 181 -24.09 -10.39 6.37
N SER A 182 -22.88 -10.92 6.39
CA SER A 182 -21.94 -10.76 7.51
C SER A 182 -21.53 -9.30 7.70
N ALA A 183 -21.07 -8.95 8.90
CA ALA A 183 -20.61 -7.61 9.26
C ALA A 183 -21.66 -6.52 8.94
N ASN A 184 -22.78 -6.62 9.67
CA ASN A 184 -23.88 -5.67 9.69
C ASN A 184 -24.37 -5.48 11.14
N HIS A 185 -25.50 -4.83 11.34
CA HIS A 185 -26.11 -4.63 12.66
C HIS A 185 -27.47 -5.35 12.77
N LEU A 186 -27.63 -6.50 12.12
CA LEU A 186 -28.87 -7.25 12.10
C LEU A 186 -29.16 -7.83 13.50
N THR A 187 -30.34 -7.57 14.05
CA THR A 187 -30.79 -8.14 15.31
C THR A 187 -31.71 -9.35 15.13
N ALA A 188 -32.27 -9.52 13.94
CA ALA A 188 -33.09 -10.65 13.53
C ALA A 188 -32.92 -10.92 12.04
N LEU A 189 -33.04 -12.19 11.64
CA LEU A 189 -33.05 -12.64 10.26
C LEU A 189 -34.06 -13.79 10.12
N ASP A 190 -35.12 -13.58 9.36
CA ASP A 190 -36.13 -14.59 9.09
C ASP A 190 -35.85 -15.30 7.78
N LEU A 191 -35.53 -16.58 7.88
CA LEU A 191 -35.25 -17.48 6.74
C LEU A 191 -36.30 -18.58 6.60
N SER A 192 -37.43 -18.45 7.28
CA SER A 192 -38.49 -19.42 7.22
C SER A 192 -38.98 -19.60 5.76
N GLY A 193 -39.07 -20.86 5.32
CA GLY A 193 -39.49 -21.18 3.95
C GLY A 193 -38.41 -21.17 2.89
N HIS A 194 -37.17 -20.79 3.16
CA HIS A 194 -36.06 -20.78 2.21
C HIS A 194 -35.48 -22.19 1.96
N LYS A 195 -36.28 -23.07 1.40
CA LYS A 195 -35.92 -24.50 1.17
C LYS A 195 -34.76 -24.70 0.19
N THR A 196 -34.45 -23.70 -0.63
CA THR A 196 -33.41 -23.71 -1.66
C THR A 196 -32.08 -23.12 -1.17
N LEU A 197 -32.05 -22.52 0.02
CA LEU A 197 -30.86 -21.88 0.58
C LEU A 197 -29.78 -22.93 0.85
N LYS A 198 -28.59 -22.73 0.26
CA LYS A 198 -27.43 -23.63 0.34
C LYS A 198 -26.29 -23.01 1.14
N VAL A 199 -26.09 -21.72 1.01
CA VAL A 199 -25.02 -20.97 1.67
C VAL A 199 -25.62 -19.82 2.45
N LEU A 200 -25.32 -19.76 3.72
CA LEU A 200 -25.65 -18.66 4.61
C LEU A 200 -24.40 -18.20 5.35
N THR A 201 -24.01 -16.94 5.16
CA THR A 201 -23.05 -16.26 6.02
C THR A 201 -23.68 -15.03 6.63
N CYS A 202 -23.84 -15.04 7.95
CA CYS A 202 -24.46 -13.97 8.73
C CYS A 202 -23.66 -13.67 10.01
N SER A 203 -22.36 -13.98 9.98
CA SER A 203 -21.43 -13.68 11.08
C SER A 203 -21.27 -12.19 11.32
N LEU A 204 -20.72 -11.79 12.47
CA LEU A 204 -20.48 -10.38 12.82
C LEU A 204 -21.78 -9.54 12.71
N ASN A 205 -22.82 -9.97 13.42
CA ASN A 205 -24.08 -9.27 13.56
C ASN A 205 -24.53 -9.27 15.04
N SER A 206 -25.74 -8.80 15.33
CA SER A 206 -26.32 -8.80 16.68
C SER A 206 -27.53 -9.76 16.80
N LEU A 207 -27.51 -10.87 16.05
CA LEU A 207 -28.63 -11.82 16.04
C LEU A 207 -28.79 -12.50 17.39
N THR A 208 -29.97 -12.38 18.01
CA THR A 208 -30.31 -13.08 19.25
C THR A 208 -31.01 -14.41 19.00
N LYS A 209 -31.58 -14.57 17.81
CA LYS A 209 -32.23 -15.79 17.33
C LYS A 209 -31.98 -15.97 15.86
N LEU A 210 -31.83 -17.23 15.43
CA LEU A 210 -31.74 -17.62 14.03
C LEU A 210 -32.61 -18.86 13.83
N ASP A 211 -33.72 -18.70 13.10
CA ASP A 211 -34.63 -19.82 12.74
C ASP A 211 -34.26 -20.35 11.38
N LEU A 212 -33.75 -21.56 11.34
CA LEU A 212 -33.41 -22.31 10.12
C LEU A 212 -34.39 -23.42 9.80
N THR A 213 -35.61 -23.36 10.37
CA THR A 213 -36.66 -24.32 10.14
C THR A 213 -37.05 -24.34 8.66
N GLY A 214 -36.88 -25.49 8.03
CA GLY A 214 -37.17 -25.66 6.59
C GLY A 214 -35.97 -25.42 5.67
N CYS A 215 -34.81 -24.96 6.14
CA CYS A 215 -33.58 -24.81 5.36
C CYS A 215 -32.88 -26.15 5.10
N THR A 216 -33.62 -27.12 4.50
CA THR A 216 -33.15 -28.50 4.32
C THR A 216 -32.01 -28.65 3.33
N ALA A 217 -31.83 -27.69 2.41
CA ALA A 217 -30.78 -27.68 1.42
C ALA A 217 -29.50 -26.98 1.89
N LEU A 218 -29.44 -26.48 3.13
CA LEU A 218 -28.29 -25.73 3.65
C LEU A 218 -27.05 -26.62 3.73
N GLU A 219 -26.02 -26.25 2.97
CA GLU A 219 -24.75 -26.95 2.81
C GLU A 219 -23.61 -26.25 3.57
N SER A 220 -23.69 -24.93 3.70
CA SER A 220 -22.69 -24.09 4.39
C SER A 220 -23.36 -23.05 5.27
N LEU A 221 -22.87 -22.91 6.50
CA LEU A 221 -23.35 -21.97 7.50
C LEU A 221 -22.19 -21.32 8.23
N ASP A 222 -22.17 -20.00 8.26
CA ASP A 222 -21.39 -19.20 9.19
C ASP A 222 -22.34 -18.22 9.92
N CYS A 223 -22.56 -18.45 11.20
CA CYS A 223 -23.35 -17.60 12.09
C CYS A 223 -22.54 -17.20 13.34
N SER A 224 -21.21 -17.31 13.30
CA SER A 224 -20.33 -16.88 14.36
C SER A 224 -20.50 -15.39 14.68
N ASP A 225 -19.95 -14.96 15.80
CA ASP A 225 -19.92 -13.55 16.17
C ASP A 225 -21.31 -12.88 16.14
N ASN A 226 -22.24 -13.51 16.84
CA ASN A 226 -23.60 -13.05 17.08
C ASN A 226 -23.94 -13.17 18.59
N ALA A 227 -25.18 -12.99 18.96
CA ALA A 227 -25.68 -13.11 20.34
C ALA A 227 -26.68 -14.28 20.49
N LEU A 228 -26.48 -15.37 19.73
CA LEU A 228 -27.35 -16.53 19.79
C LEU A 228 -27.19 -17.27 21.12
N THR A 229 -28.30 -17.47 21.85
CA THR A 229 -28.31 -18.27 23.10
C THR A 229 -28.53 -19.75 22.83
N ALA A 230 -29.19 -20.09 21.72
CA ALA A 230 -29.50 -21.44 21.29
C ALA A 230 -29.61 -21.48 19.76
N LEU A 231 -29.36 -22.64 19.17
CA LEU A 231 -29.50 -22.87 17.73
C LEU A 231 -29.90 -24.32 17.45
N ASP A 232 -30.98 -24.52 16.70
CA ASP A 232 -31.43 -25.86 16.26
C ASP A 232 -31.09 -26.10 14.79
N LEU A 233 -30.21 -27.04 14.53
CA LEU A 233 -29.79 -27.48 13.20
C LEU A 233 -30.36 -28.84 12.82
N SER A 234 -31.26 -29.41 13.62
CA SER A 234 -31.83 -30.74 13.38
C SER A 234 -32.49 -30.90 12.01
N GLY A 235 -33.10 -29.81 11.50
CA GLY A 235 -33.72 -29.73 10.19
C GLY A 235 -32.79 -29.53 9.00
N CYS A 236 -31.52 -29.09 9.21
CA CYS A 236 -30.55 -28.75 8.18
C CYS A 236 -29.87 -30.02 7.64
N THR A 237 -30.61 -30.89 6.94
CA THR A 237 -30.16 -32.26 6.61
C THR A 237 -28.98 -32.32 5.60
N ALA A 238 -28.73 -31.30 4.80
CA ALA A 238 -27.62 -31.23 3.87
C ALA A 238 -26.31 -30.72 4.50
N LEU A 239 -26.39 -30.07 5.68
CA LEU A 239 -25.23 -29.50 6.35
C LEU A 239 -24.34 -30.61 6.94
N ASN A 240 -23.05 -30.64 6.59
CA ASN A 240 -22.07 -31.63 7.03
C ASN A 240 -20.84 -30.93 7.59
N ALA A 241 -20.29 -31.49 8.67
CA ALA A 241 -19.05 -30.96 9.25
C ALA A 241 -17.87 -31.19 8.29
N THR A 242 -17.07 -30.16 8.08
CA THR A 242 -15.71 -30.23 7.52
C THR A 242 -14.73 -29.80 8.62
N ALA A 243 -13.69 -30.62 8.86
CA ALA A 243 -12.73 -30.31 9.89
C ALA A 243 -11.67 -29.33 9.39
N GLN A 244 -11.17 -28.48 10.28
CA GLN A 244 -9.94 -27.71 10.02
C GLN A 244 -8.77 -28.65 9.70
N GLY A 245 -8.06 -28.41 8.58
CA GLY A 245 -6.82 -29.12 8.27
C GLY A 245 -6.82 -29.92 6.97
N ASP A 246 -7.94 -30.05 6.26
CA ASP A 246 -8.03 -30.67 4.93
C ASP A 246 -7.91 -29.70 3.75
N GLY A 247 -7.59 -28.41 4.04
CA GLY A 247 -7.53 -27.34 3.06
C GLY A 247 -8.87 -26.71 2.71
N LYS A 248 -9.93 -27.08 3.41
CA LYS A 248 -11.26 -26.47 3.32
C LYS A 248 -11.55 -25.64 4.56
N ALA A 249 -12.39 -24.61 4.39
CA ALA A 249 -12.90 -23.84 5.51
C ALA A 249 -13.71 -24.75 6.47
N GLU A 250 -13.67 -24.46 7.75
CA GLU A 250 -14.53 -25.08 8.74
C GLU A 250 -16.00 -24.85 8.36
N ASN A 251 -16.86 -25.87 8.52
CA ASN A 251 -18.28 -25.76 8.24
C ASN A 251 -19.06 -26.77 9.13
N PRO A 252 -20.12 -26.36 9.82
CA PRO A 252 -20.55 -24.97 10.02
C PRO A 252 -19.65 -24.20 11.01
N ILE A 253 -19.56 -22.88 10.83
CA ILE A 253 -18.94 -21.97 11.79
C ILE A 253 -20.04 -21.41 12.70
N LEU A 254 -20.07 -21.89 13.94
CA LEU A 254 -21.13 -21.56 14.90
C LEU A 254 -20.65 -20.70 16.07
N SER A 255 -19.37 -20.61 16.23
CA SER A 255 -18.72 -19.99 17.39
C SER A 255 -17.67 -18.97 16.96
N PRO A 256 -17.41 -17.98 17.76
CA PRO A 256 -18.06 -17.69 19.05
C PRO A 256 -19.44 -17.03 18.92
N GLN A 257 -20.20 -17.03 20.04
CA GLN A 257 -21.39 -16.21 20.24
C GLN A 257 -21.14 -15.32 21.45
N TYR A 258 -21.50 -14.05 21.37
CA TYR A 258 -21.27 -13.10 22.46
C TYR A 258 -22.58 -12.47 22.91
N LEU A 259 -22.99 -12.79 24.13
CA LEU A 259 -24.22 -12.24 24.67
C LEU A 259 -23.96 -10.86 25.31
N PRO A 260 -24.94 -9.95 25.25
CA PRO A 260 -24.93 -8.76 26.10
C PRO A 260 -24.71 -9.14 27.60
N GLU A 261 -24.28 -8.17 28.38
CA GLU A 261 -24.08 -8.37 29.82
C GLU A 261 -25.35 -8.95 30.51
N GLN A 262 -25.16 -10.03 31.24
CA GLN A 262 -26.26 -10.75 31.89
C GLN A 262 -26.41 -10.32 33.37
N THR A 263 -27.60 -10.53 33.94
CA THR A 263 -27.90 -10.24 35.33
C THR A 263 -28.24 -11.52 36.06
N GLY A 264 -28.21 -11.50 37.40
CA GLY A 264 -28.71 -12.61 38.21
C GLY A 264 -27.67 -13.61 38.71
N ALA A 265 -26.37 -13.30 38.63
CA ALA A 265 -25.36 -14.10 39.31
C ALA A 265 -25.49 -13.98 40.83
N VAL A 266 -25.30 -15.10 41.54
CA VAL A 266 -25.25 -15.14 42.98
C VAL A 266 -23.82 -15.42 43.43
N VAL A 267 -23.21 -14.48 44.16
CA VAL A 267 -21.86 -14.64 44.69
C VAL A 267 -21.93 -14.85 46.20
N ASP A 268 -21.42 -15.99 46.70
CA ASP A 268 -21.26 -16.28 48.11
C ASP A 268 -19.78 -16.58 48.39
N LYS A 269 -19.13 -15.70 49.15
CA LYS A 269 -17.70 -15.70 49.45
C LYS A 269 -16.87 -15.54 48.18
N GLU A 270 -16.22 -16.58 47.68
CA GLU A 270 -15.50 -16.60 46.43
C GLU A 270 -16.20 -17.42 45.33
N GLN A 271 -17.31 -18.08 45.70
CA GLN A 271 -18.06 -18.95 44.79
C GLN A 271 -19.13 -18.13 44.05
N CYS A 272 -19.18 -18.28 42.72
CA CYS A 272 -20.16 -17.63 41.87
C CYS A 272 -21.10 -18.67 41.27
N THR A 273 -22.42 -18.44 41.37
CA THR A 273 -23.45 -19.28 40.76
C THR A 273 -24.20 -18.49 39.70
N VAL A 274 -24.25 -19.01 38.49
CA VAL A 274 -25.03 -18.45 37.38
C VAL A 274 -26.11 -19.44 36.96
N TYR A 275 -27.33 -18.96 36.77
CA TYR A 275 -28.46 -19.79 36.35
C TYR A 275 -28.67 -19.64 34.84
N LEU A 276 -28.32 -20.67 34.08
CA LEU A 276 -28.40 -20.67 32.62
C LEU A 276 -29.81 -20.75 32.08
N ASP A 277 -30.81 -21.16 32.90
CA ASP A 277 -32.22 -21.18 32.50
C ASP A 277 -32.77 -19.79 32.14
N ALA A 278 -32.22 -18.73 32.74
CA ALA A 278 -32.52 -17.35 32.38
C ALA A 278 -31.95 -16.93 31.02
N ILE A 279 -30.89 -17.60 30.58
CA ILE A 279 -30.17 -17.29 29.34
C ILE A 279 -30.68 -18.15 28.19
N VAL A 280 -30.60 -19.47 28.31
CA VAL A 280 -30.96 -20.40 27.23
C VAL A 280 -32.44 -20.79 27.22
N GLY A 281 -33.16 -20.49 28.29
CA GLY A 281 -34.53 -20.98 28.53
C GLY A 281 -34.56 -22.39 29.12
N LYS A 282 -35.59 -22.67 29.96
CA LYS A 282 -35.71 -23.95 30.69
C LYS A 282 -35.74 -25.18 29.78
N ASP A 283 -36.41 -25.06 28.63
CA ASP A 283 -36.56 -26.17 27.69
C ASP A 283 -35.24 -26.55 26.99
N ASN A 284 -34.28 -25.64 26.97
CA ASN A 284 -32.99 -25.81 26.33
C ASN A 284 -31.84 -26.24 27.24
N LEU A 285 -32.09 -26.32 28.59
CA LEU A 285 -31.05 -26.72 29.55
C LEU A 285 -30.41 -28.08 29.23
N GLY A 286 -31.21 -29.02 28.68
CA GLY A 286 -30.73 -30.34 28.26
C GLY A 286 -29.67 -30.28 27.14
N SER A 287 -29.74 -29.26 26.28
CA SER A 287 -28.82 -29.03 25.16
C SER A 287 -27.53 -28.32 25.58
N VAL A 288 -27.41 -27.78 26.78
CA VAL A 288 -26.15 -27.28 27.31
C VAL A 288 -25.20 -28.47 27.55
N ALA A 289 -24.23 -28.61 26.63
CA ALA A 289 -23.32 -29.75 26.61
C ALA A 289 -22.24 -29.67 27.68
N ARG A 290 -21.67 -28.48 27.86
CA ARG A 290 -20.59 -28.21 28.81
C ARG A 290 -20.63 -26.77 29.32
N VAL A 291 -20.26 -26.56 30.57
CA VAL A 291 -19.94 -25.24 31.15
C VAL A 291 -18.51 -25.31 31.66
N PRO A 292 -17.55 -24.60 31.02
CA PRO A 292 -16.15 -24.61 31.44
C PRO A 292 -16.01 -24.10 32.89
N ASP A 293 -15.09 -24.70 33.63
CA ASP A 293 -14.68 -24.30 34.98
C ASP A 293 -15.79 -24.24 36.04
N ALA A 294 -16.99 -24.75 35.70
CA ALA A 294 -18.12 -24.81 36.61
C ALA A 294 -18.63 -26.23 36.86
N ASN A 295 -19.22 -26.43 38.03
CA ASN A 295 -20.07 -27.58 38.28
C ASN A 295 -21.51 -27.26 37.83
N TYR A 296 -21.94 -27.89 36.71
CA TYR A 296 -23.21 -27.59 36.06
C TYR A 296 -24.29 -28.66 36.36
N ASP A 297 -25.41 -28.21 36.85
CA ASP A 297 -26.61 -29.03 37.05
C ASP A 297 -27.65 -28.77 35.95
N LYS A 298 -27.84 -29.75 35.06
CA LYS A 298 -28.77 -29.67 33.92
C LYS A 298 -30.27 -29.59 34.34
N GLN A 299 -30.62 -29.98 35.56
CA GLN A 299 -32.02 -29.92 36.03
C GLN A 299 -32.39 -28.53 36.49
N THR A 300 -31.49 -27.89 37.21
CA THR A 300 -31.72 -26.57 37.77
C THR A 300 -31.16 -25.43 36.89
N GLY A 301 -30.31 -25.74 35.97
CA GLY A 301 -29.58 -24.76 35.18
C GLY A 301 -28.44 -24.05 35.94
N ALA A 302 -28.15 -24.47 37.16
CA ALA A 302 -27.14 -23.86 38.00
C ALA A 302 -25.72 -24.23 37.53
N ALA A 303 -24.91 -23.25 37.22
CA ALA A 303 -23.47 -23.35 36.98
C ALA A 303 -22.72 -22.72 38.15
N VAL A 304 -22.02 -23.55 38.94
CA VAL A 304 -21.32 -23.12 40.15
C VAL A 304 -19.83 -23.10 39.90
N TYR A 305 -19.24 -21.90 39.95
CA TYR A 305 -17.82 -21.63 39.81
C TYR A 305 -17.13 -21.53 41.17
N ALA A 306 -15.96 -22.13 41.32
CA ALA A 306 -15.20 -22.09 42.60
C ALA A 306 -14.63 -20.68 42.89
N LYS A 307 -14.45 -19.86 41.86
CA LYS A 307 -14.12 -18.42 41.90
C LYS A 307 -14.79 -17.73 40.75
N THR A 308 -15.05 -16.45 40.84
CA THR A 308 -15.58 -15.65 39.75
C THR A 308 -14.58 -15.66 38.57
N PRO A 309 -14.97 -16.12 37.40
CA PRO A 309 -14.10 -16.07 36.21
C PRO A 309 -14.12 -14.66 35.59
N ASP A 310 -13.14 -14.39 34.70
CA ASP A 310 -13.07 -13.11 33.98
C ASP A 310 -14.19 -12.98 32.94
N TYR A 311 -14.71 -14.10 32.45
CA TYR A 311 -15.90 -14.21 31.60
C TYR A 311 -16.54 -15.58 31.79
N PHE A 312 -17.78 -15.72 31.36
CA PHE A 312 -18.56 -16.95 31.47
C PHE A 312 -18.76 -17.57 30.09
N ALA A 313 -18.85 -18.89 30.01
CA ALA A 313 -19.13 -19.58 28.77
C ALA A 313 -19.92 -20.86 28.97
N TYR A 314 -20.64 -21.26 27.93
CA TYR A 314 -21.17 -22.62 27.79
C TYR A 314 -21.12 -23.10 26.36
N SER A 315 -21.08 -24.44 26.17
CA SER A 315 -21.25 -25.06 24.85
C SER A 315 -22.66 -25.59 24.71
N TYR A 316 -23.29 -25.32 23.58
CA TYR A 316 -24.66 -25.70 23.26
C TYR A 316 -24.70 -26.74 22.13
N ASP A 317 -25.35 -27.88 22.35
CA ASP A 317 -25.58 -28.92 21.34
C ASP A 317 -26.71 -28.49 20.41
N THR A 318 -26.43 -28.36 19.12
CA THR A 318 -27.37 -27.89 18.11
C THR A 318 -28.37 -28.94 17.63
N GLY A 319 -28.45 -30.08 18.34
CA GLY A 319 -29.42 -31.15 18.07
C GLY A 319 -29.06 -32.07 16.90
N ARG A 320 -27.92 -31.83 16.22
CA ARG A 320 -27.49 -32.63 15.08
C ARG A 320 -26.15 -33.33 15.35
N LYS A 321 -26.18 -34.63 15.41
CA LYS A 321 -25.01 -35.48 15.63
C LYS A 321 -23.95 -35.27 14.54
N GLY A 322 -22.71 -35.02 14.96
CA GLY A 322 -21.55 -34.85 14.06
C GLY A 322 -21.27 -33.40 13.67
N LEU A 323 -22.11 -32.44 14.03
CA LEU A 323 -21.78 -31.03 13.93
C LEU A 323 -21.07 -30.53 15.20
N PRO A 324 -20.31 -29.45 15.13
CA PRO A 324 -19.70 -28.83 16.32
C PRO A 324 -20.77 -28.26 17.26
N ALA A 325 -20.47 -28.20 18.54
CA ALA A 325 -21.26 -27.46 19.50
C ALA A 325 -21.02 -25.95 19.32
N MET A 326 -22.07 -25.14 19.52
CA MET A 326 -21.97 -23.69 19.53
C MET A 326 -21.40 -23.25 20.89
N THR A 327 -20.36 -22.43 20.92
CA THR A 327 -19.83 -21.87 22.17
C THR A 327 -20.33 -20.45 22.36
N VAL A 328 -20.89 -20.21 23.53
CA VAL A 328 -21.52 -18.94 23.91
C VAL A 328 -20.71 -18.33 25.05
N TYR A 329 -20.34 -17.09 24.91
CA TYR A 329 -19.62 -16.28 25.91
C TYR A 329 -20.53 -15.17 26.42
N PHE A 330 -20.40 -14.83 27.68
CA PHE A 330 -21.16 -13.73 28.30
C PHE A 330 -20.45 -13.21 29.56
N GLU A 331 -20.89 -12.07 30.01
CA GLU A 331 -20.44 -11.42 31.22
C GLU A 331 -21.61 -11.22 32.17
N MET A 332 -21.28 -11.04 33.44
CA MET A 332 -22.28 -10.83 34.49
C MET A 332 -22.10 -9.45 35.12
N GLN A 333 -23.18 -8.70 35.22
CA GLN A 333 -23.21 -7.35 35.72
C GLN A 333 -22.54 -7.22 37.10
N GLY A 334 -21.57 -6.32 37.19
CA GLY A 334 -20.83 -6.02 38.40
C GLY A 334 -19.79 -7.07 38.82
N LEU A 335 -19.55 -8.12 38.01
CA LEU A 335 -18.54 -9.15 38.28
C LEU A 335 -17.33 -9.06 37.38
N THR A 336 -17.44 -8.41 36.20
CA THR A 336 -16.38 -8.26 35.24
C THR A 336 -15.87 -6.82 35.23
N SER A 337 -14.57 -6.65 35.01
CA SER A 337 -13.94 -5.34 34.91
C SER A 337 -13.61 -5.02 33.43
N GLY A 338 -13.89 -3.79 33.05
CA GLY A 338 -13.60 -3.32 31.67
C GLY A 338 -12.64 -2.14 31.67
N VAL A 339 -12.17 -1.80 30.50
CA VAL A 339 -11.40 -0.57 30.20
C VAL A 339 -12.40 0.51 29.75
N ALA A 340 -12.44 1.64 30.44
CA ALA A 340 -13.36 2.72 30.08
C ALA A 340 -13.01 3.29 28.69
N LEU A 341 -14.00 3.54 27.85
CA LEU A 341 -13.85 4.24 26.57
C LEU A 341 -13.75 5.76 26.81
N ASP A 342 -12.72 6.18 27.54
CA ASP A 342 -12.47 7.58 27.89
C ASP A 342 -11.14 8.10 27.31
N GLU A 343 -10.88 9.41 27.46
CA GLU A 343 -9.67 10.06 26.98
C GLU A 343 -8.38 9.56 27.68
N LYS A 344 -8.51 8.92 28.82
CA LYS A 344 -7.36 8.42 29.57
C LYS A 344 -6.88 7.09 29.00
N ALA A 345 -7.79 6.18 28.68
CA ALA A 345 -7.45 4.86 28.14
C ALA A 345 -7.25 4.90 26.60
N PHE A 346 -8.03 5.74 25.92
CA PHE A 346 -8.01 5.90 24.46
C PHE A 346 -8.00 7.40 24.12
N PRO A 347 -6.84 8.06 24.02
CA PRO A 347 -6.75 9.52 23.87
C PRO A 347 -7.37 10.07 22.59
N ASP A 348 -7.28 9.32 21.48
CA ASP A 348 -7.79 9.77 20.18
C ASP A 348 -9.32 9.62 20.09
N ALA A 349 -9.99 10.73 19.72
CA ALA A 349 -11.46 10.76 19.67
C ALA A 349 -12.04 9.92 18.52
N ALA A 350 -11.36 9.88 17.36
CA ALA A 350 -11.81 9.08 16.23
C ALA A 350 -11.65 7.58 16.53
N PHE A 351 -10.56 7.22 17.22
CA PHE A 351 -10.36 5.85 17.68
C PHE A 351 -11.41 5.43 18.70
N ARG A 352 -11.73 6.28 19.70
CA ARG A 352 -12.84 5.99 20.64
C ARG A 352 -14.18 5.81 19.95
N THR A 353 -14.49 6.65 18.96
CA THR A 353 -15.74 6.52 18.18
C THR A 353 -15.80 5.18 17.45
N LEU A 354 -14.72 4.80 16.78
CA LEU A 354 -14.62 3.49 16.13
C LEU A 354 -14.86 2.36 17.11
N LEU A 355 -14.21 2.40 18.29
CA LEU A 355 -14.33 1.34 19.30
C LEU A 355 -15.73 1.29 19.91
N ALA A 356 -16.37 2.43 20.11
CA ALA A 356 -17.77 2.48 20.57
C ALA A 356 -18.73 1.85 19.55
N ASP A 357 -18.45 2.00 18.26
CA ASP A 357 -19.31 1.47 17.20
C ASP A 357 -19.03 -0.01 16.87
N THR A 358 -17.80 -0.50 17.15
CA THR A 358 -17.36 -1.82 16.66
C THR A 358 -16.96 -2.80 17.77
N ALA A 359 -16.52 -2.33 18.92
CA ALA A 359 -15.99 -3.15 20.00
C ALA A 359 -16.88 -3.13 21.26
N ASP A 360 -17.51 -1.99 21.60
CA ASP A 360 -18.46 -1.87 22.72
C ASP A 360 -19.83 -2.43 22.29
N VAL A 361 -19.93 -3.76 22.28
CA VAL A 361 -21.11 -4.47 21.77
C VAL A 361 -22.37 -4.18 22.61
N ASN A 362 -22.20 -3.94 23.90
CA ASN A 362 -23.32 -3.69 24.84
C ASN A 362 -23.63 -2.20 25.03
N GLY A 363 -22.81 -1.29 24.46
CA GLY A 363 -23.04 0.15 24.48
C GLY A 363 -22.92 0.80 25.85
N ASN A 364 -22.16 0.19 26.77
CA ASN A 364 -22.07 0.67 28.16
C ASN A 364 -20.93 1.68 28.40
N GLY A 365 -20.13 1.98 27.36
CA GLY A 365 -18.99 2.91 27.42
C GLY A 365 -17.76 2.33 28.09
N GLN A 366 -17.68 1.01 28.21
CA GLN A 366 -16.51 0.27 28.69
C GLN A 366 -16.25 -0.92 27.77
N LEU A 367 -15.01 -1.24 27.55
CA LEU A 367 -14.62 -2.48 26.88
C LEU A 367 -14.28 -3.53 27.92
N SER A 368 -15.12 -4.50 28.09
CA SER A 368 -14.93 -5.64 28.96
C SER A 368 -13.82 -6.57 28.45
N THR A 369 -13.37 -7.49 29.30
CA THR A 369 -12.38 -8.50 28.88
C THR A 369 -12.86 -9.32 27.68
N LEU A 370 -14.15 -9.61 27.62
CA LEU A 370 -14.74 -10.39 26.55
C LEU A 370 -14.77 -9.59 25.24
N GLU A 371 -15.21 -8.34 25.28
CA GLU A 371 -15.24 -7.44 24.13
C GLU A 371 -13.84 -7.17 23.58
N LEU A 372 -12.84 -6.93 24.45
CA LEU A 372 -11.44 -6.77 24.03
C LEU A 372 -10.87 -8.02 23.33
N ARG A 373 -11.24 -9.21 23.79
CA ARG A 373 -10.80 -10.48 23.18
C ARG A 373 -11.53 -10.83 21.91
N HIS A 374 -12.74 -10.28 21.73
CA HIS A 374 -13.52 -10.48 20.52
C HIS A 374 -12.89 -9.80 19.29
N VAL A 375 -12.19 -8.70 19.49
CA VAL A 375 -11.56 -7.96 18.38
C VAL A 375 -10.28 -8.67 17.95
N SER A 376 -10.40 -9.56 16.96
CA SER A 376 -9.26 -10.22 16.30
C SER A 376 -8.76 -9.44 15.08
N GLU A 377 -9.60 -8.60 14.49
CA GLU A 377 -9.28 -7.76 13.35
C GLU A 377 -9.78 -6.33 13.62
N LEU A 378 -8.93 -5.35 13.35
CA LEU A 378 -9.28 -3.94 13.53
C LEU A 378 -8.92 -3.14 12.28
N ASN A 379 -9.94 -2.62 11.62
CA ASN A 379 -9.76 -1.69 10.52
C ASN A 379 -10.10 -0.27 10.97
N CYS A 380 -9.06 0.52 11.16
CA CYS A 380 -9.16 1.94 11.52
C CYS A 380 -8.54 2.85 10.44
N SER A 381 -8.49 2.39 9.19
CA SER A 381 -7.92 3.14 8.07
C SER A 381 -8.74 4.38 7.70
N ASN A 382 -8.08 5.44 7.21
CA ASN A 382 -8.71 6.67 6.69
C ASN A 382 -9.59 7.44 7.67
N LEU A 383 -9.38 7.32 8.98
CA LEU A 383 -10.18 7.99 10.02
C LEU A 383 -9.53 9.26 10.58
N GLY A 384 -8.32 9.60 10.14
CA GLY A 384 -7.59 10.76 10.65
C GLY A 384 -7.02 10.59 12.07
N ILE A 385 -6.89 9.34 12.54
CA ILE A 385 -6.40 8.98 13.87
C ILE A 385 -4.93 9.40 14.00
N ALA A 386 -4.60 10.06 15.10
CA ALA A 386 -3.24 10.50 15.41
C ALA A 386 -2.56 9.67 16.51
N ASP A 387 -3.34 8.94 17.31
CA ASP A 387 -2.87 8.17 18.46
C ASP A 387 -3.70 6.88 18.61
N LEU A 388 -3.03 5.72 18.59
CA LEU A 388 -3.64 4.41 18.83
C LEU A 388 -3.35 3.88 20.25
N THR A 389 -2.97 4.75 21.21
CA THR A 389 -2.88 4.36 22.62
C THR A 389 -4.19 3.70 23.06
N GLY A 390 -4.09 2.56 23.76
CA GLY A 390 -5.20 1.67 24.08
C GLY A 390 -5.25 0.42 23.21
N ILE A 391 -4.53 0.40 22.05
CA ILE A 391 -4.43 -0.78 21.19
C ILE A 391 -3.83 -1.99 21.94
N GLU A 392 -3.01 -1.76 22.97
CA GLU A 392 -2.36 -2.76 23.80
C GLU A 392 -3.36 -3.62 24.60
N HIS A 393 -4.61 -3.17 24.75
CA HIS A 393 -5.65 -3.94 25.42
C HIS A 393 -6.20 -5.07 24.54
N PHE A 394 -6.05 -4.99 23.22
CA PHE A 394 -6.55 -5.98 22.28
C PHE A 394 -5.53 -7.13 22.08
N THR A 395 -5.39 -7.98 23.08
CA THR A 395 -4.35 -9.04 23.11
C THR A 395 -4.55 -10.15 22.08
N GLU A 396 -5.79 -10.35 21.60
CA GLU A 396 -6.11 -11.36 20.57
C GLU A 396 -6.09 -10.77 19.15
N LEU A 397 -5.69 -9.50 18.98
CA LEU A 397 -5.65 -8.84 17.70
C LEU A 397 -4.65 -9.54 16.76
N ALA A 398 -5.16 -10.07 15.66
CA ALA A 398 -4.39 -10.79 14.64
C ALA A 398 -4.11 -9.95 13.39
N ALA A 399 -5.03 -9.02 13.04
CA ALA A 399 -4.88 -8.12 11.91
C ALA A 399 -5.20 -6.67 12.29
N LEU A 400 -4.31 -5.75 11.93
CA LEU A 400 -4.47 -4.30 12.14
C LEU A 400 -4.31 -3.56 10.81
N ASN A 401 -5.35 -2.86 10.38
CA ASN A 401 -5.26 -1.88 9.31
C ASN A 401 -5.43 -0.47 9.86
N CYS A 402 -4.33 0.28 9.90
CA CYS A 402 -4.30 1.69 10.31
C CYS A 402 -3.76 2.62 9.21
N GLU A 403 -3.91 2.22 7.94
CA GLU A 403 -3.46 3.00 6.78
C GLU A 403 -4.10 4.38 6.69
N ASN A 404 -3.35 5.32 6.07
CA ASN A 404 -3.84 6.67 5.74
C ASN A 404 -4.40 7.44 6.95
N ASN A 405 -3.69 7.38 8.06
CA ASN A 405 -3.96 8.13 9.28
C ASN A 405 -2.85 9.18 9.55
N GLN A 406 -2.78 9.71 10.76
CA GLN A 406 -1.81 10.73 11.17
C GLN A 406 -0.85 10.23 12.25
N LEU A 407 -0.64 8.91 12.35
CA LEU A 407 0.16 8.30 13.39
C LEU A 407 1.63 8.72 13.29
N THR A 408 2.17 9.22 14.39
CA THR A 408 3.61 9.55 14.52
C THR A 408 4.37 8.48 15.31
N ALA A 409 3.67 7.65 16.07
CA ALA A 409 4.18 6.49 16.79
C ALA A 409 3.12 5.37 16.77
N LEU A 410 3.57 4.13 16.86
CA LEU A 410 2.72 2.95 16.98
C LEU A 410 3.45 1.90 17.81
N ASP A 411 2.86 1.55 18.97
CA ASP A 411 3.35 0.47 19.82
C ASP A 411 2.34 -0.70 19.79
N VAL A 412 2.75 -1.80 19.18
CA VAL A 412 1.99 -3.06 19.10
C VAL A 412 2.68 -4.20 19.85
N SER A 413 3.61 -3.89 20.74
CA SER A 413 4.41 -4.88 21.48
C SER A 413 3.57 -5.81 22.37
N LYS A 414 2.35 -5.42 22.72
CA LYS A 414 1.40 -6.22 23.51
C LYS A 414 0.45 -7.06 22.67
N ASN A 415 0.34 -6.78 21.38
CA ASN A 415 -0.54 -7.49 20.46
C ASN A 415 0.20 -8.73 19.90
N THR A 416 0.51 -9.68 20.76
CA THR A 416 1.42 -10.81 20.47
C THR A 416 0.90 -11.81 19.44
N HIS A 417 -0.41 -11.73 19.12
CA HIS A 417 -1.05 -12.52 18.06
C HIS A 417 -1.07 -11.82 16.70
N LEU A 418 -0.59 -10.55 16.64
CA LEU A 418 -0.63 -9.75 15.42
C LEU A 418 0.23 -10.41 14.33
N SER A 419 -0.43 -10.86 13.26
CA SER A 419 0.18 -11.53 12.11
C SER A 419 0.07 -10.73 10.83
N GLU A 420 -0.81 -9.72 10.78
CA GLU A 420 -1.00 -8.84 9.63
C GLU A 420 -1.06 -7.38 10.10
N ILE A 421 -0.30 -6.51 9.45
CA ILE A 421 -0.28 -5.08 9.76
C ILE A 421 -0.20 -4.26 8.48
N TYR A 422 -1.12 -3.29 8.34
CA TYR A 422 -1.19 -2.32 7.27
C TYR A 422 -1.09 -0.93 7.88
N CYS A 423 0.04 -0.25 7.71
CA CYS A 423 0.32 1.02 8.36
C CYS A 423 0.82 2.11 7.41
N GLY A 424 0.69 1.91 6.09
CA GLY A 424 1.09 2.88 5.07
C GLY A 424 0.32 4.19 5.17
N GLY A 425 0.84 5.27 4.57
CA GLY A 425 0.16 6.57 4.55
C GLY A 425 0.13 7.31 5.90
N ASN A 426 0.99 6.96 6.86
CA ASN A 426 1.15 7.62 8.15
C ASN A 426 2.43 8.48 8.20
N GLN A 427 2.85 8.87 9.41
CA GLN A 427 3.99 9.72 9.70
C GLN A 427 5.00 9.02 10.63
N LEU A 428 5.03 7.68 10.61
CA LEU A 428 5.91 6.89 11.47
C LEU A 428 7.37 7.06 11.03
N ALA A 429 8.22 7.50 11.93
CA ALA A 429 9.66 7.56 11.69
C ALA A 429 10.33 6.18 11.89
N THR A 430 9.79 5.40 12.81
CA THR A 430 10.26 4.07 13.22
C THR A 430 9.06 3.18 13.54
N LEU A 431 9.24 1.88 13.51
CA LEU A 431 8.28 0.87 13.98
C LEU A 431 9.06 -0.34 14.45
N ASP A 432 8.69 -0.89 15.60
CA ASP A 432 9.26 -2.13 16.12
C ASP A 432 8.23 -3.26 16.09
N LEU A 433 8.50 -4.30 15.30
CA LEU A 433 7.70 -5.51 15.16
C LEU A 433 8.47 -6.75 15.63
N THR A 434 9.56 -6.55 16.38
CA THR A 434 10.42 -7.63 16.84
C THR A 434 9.65 -8.63 17.69
N GLY A 435 9.72 -9.91 17.32
CA GLY A 435 9.06 -11.00 18.05
C GLY A 435 7.60 -11.24 17.71
N LEU A 436 6.98 -10.39 16.88
CA LEU A 436 5.62 -10.61 16.40
C LEU A 436 5.60 -11.57 15.20
N PRO A 437 4.55 -12.41 15.05
CA PRO A 437 4.43 -13.42 13.99
C PRO A 437 3.98 -12.80 12.64
N ILE A 438 4.47 -11.60 12.30
CA ILE A 438 4.03 -10.86 11.11
C ILE A 438 4.36 -11.64 9.85
N LYS A 439 3.35 -11.87 9.01
CA LYS A 439 3.43 -12.39 7.66
C LYS A 439 3.57 -11.23 6.67
N ASP A 440 4.05 -11.54 5.46
CA ASP A 440 4.14 -10.54 4.40
C ASP A 440 2.73 -10.05 4.04
N ALA A 441 2.47 -8.76 4.26
CA ALA A 441 1.21 -8.13 3.93
C ALA A 441 1.47 -7.16 2.77
N GLU A 442 0.98 -7.52 1.57
CA GLU A 442 0.96 -6.59 0.44
C GLU A 442 -0.05 -5.48 0.74
N THR A 443 0.38 -4.23 0.71
CA THR A 443 -0.48 -3.06 0.87
C THR A 443 -0.42 -2.19 -0.38
N ASP A 444 -1.52 -1.53 -0.70
CA ASP A 444 -1.57 -0.55 -1.81
C ASP A 444 -0.60 0.61 -1.60
N THR A 445 -0.29 0.95 -0.35
CA THR A 445 0.60 2.05 0.03
C THR A 445 2.04 1.61 0.30
N GLY A 446 2.33 0.29 0.35
CA GLY A 446 3.67 -0.27 0.51
C GLY A 446 4.38 0.19 1.78
N HIS A 447 3.68 0.41 2.89
CA HIS A 447 4.19 0.94 4.17
C HIS A 447 4.94 2.27 4.06
N VAL A 448 4.61 3.10 3.05
CA VAL A 448 5.23 4.43 2.86
C VAL A 448 4.73 5.39 3.92
N GLN A 449 5.67 6.05 4.60
CA GLN A 449 5.42 7.08 5.60
C GLN A 449 5.82 8.45 5.05
N LYS A 450 5.10 9.51 5.42
CA LYS A 450 5.38 10.87 4.97
C LYS A 450 5.51 11.79 6.17
N LEU A 451 6.74 12.11 6.55
CA LEU A 451 6.97 13.01 7.68
C LEU A 451 6.59 14.44 7.32
N PRO A 452 5.94 15.16 8.24
CA PRO A 452 5.52 16.54 8.01
C PRO A 452 6.69 17.51 8.09
N GLY A 453 6.54 18.67 7.45
CA GLY A 453 7.50 19.78 7.54
C GLY A 453 8.76 19.59 6.71
N SER A 454 9.76 20.40 6.99
CA SER A 454 11.06 20.39 6.33
C SER A 454 12.17 20.45 7.37
N TYR A 455 13.16 19.59 7.23
CA TYR A 455 14.31 19.49 8.14
C TYR A 455 15.48 20.32 7.62
N ALA A 456 16.15 21.07 8.52
CA ALA A 456 17.33 21.83 8.17
C ALA A 456 18.53 20.90 8.02
N LEU A 457 19.41 21.18 7.06
CA LEU A 457 20.69 20.49 6.95
C LEU A 457 21.52 20.70 8.22
N THR A 458 22.18 19.65 8.70
CA THR A 458 23.11 19.71 9.85
C THR A 458 24.47 20.32 9.48
N GLY A 459 24.77 20.34 8.18
CA GLY A 459 26.00 20.93 7.65
C GLY A 459 26.06 20.82 6.14
N THR A 460 27.17 21.27 5.59
CA THR A 460 27.51 21.13 4.18
C THR A 460 28.97 20.72 4.03
N GLU A 461 29.26 19.82 3.11
CA GLU A 461 30.59 19.37 2.79
C GLU A 461 30.75 19.23 1.27
N ASN A 462 31.69 19.97 0.69
CA ASN A 462 31.99 19.90 -0.74
C ASN A 462 30.78 20.12 -1.67
N GLY A 463 29.84 21.00 -1.30
CA GLY A 463 28.65 21.29 -2.07
C GLY A 463 27.48 20.33 -1.83
N VAL A 464 27.68 19.34 -0.98
CA VAL A 464 26.68 18.34 -0.60
C VAL A 464 26.08 18.69 0.76
N GLY A 465 24.79 18.55 0.94
CA GLY A 465 24.11 18.73 2.22
C GLY A 465 24.31 17.51 3.13
N LEU A 466 24.69 17.77 4.37
CA LEU A 466 24.76 16.75 5.41
C LEU A 466 23.48 16.80 6.25
N PHE A 467 22.89 15.64 6.49
CA PHE A 467 21.76 15.52 7.39
C PHE A 467 21.95 14.34 8.34
N ASP A 468 21.83 14.60 9.63
CA ASP A 468 21.91 13.57 10.67
C ASP A 468 20.52 12.93 10.87
N LEU A 469 20.34 11.72 10.32
CA LEU A 469 19.09 10.96 10.42
C LEU A 469 18.74 10.58 11.86
N SER A 470 19.69 10.65 12.80
CA SER A 470 19.37 10.43 14.22
C SER A 470 18.40 11.47 14.79
N GLN A 471 18.25 12.63 14.13
CA GLN A 471 17.23 13.63 14.48
C GLN A 471 15.81 13.15 14.20
N ILE A 472 15.64 12.20 13.29
CA ILE A 472 14.34 11.58 12.95
C ILE A 472 14.15 10.29 13.75
N VAL A 473 15.08 9.34 13.63
CA VAL A 473 14.91 7.99 14.19
C VAL A 473 15.42 7.81 15.61
N GLY A 474 16.17 8.79 16.15
CA GLY A 474 16.91 8.62 17.40
C GLY A 474 18.26 7.92 17.20
N LYS A 475 19.20 8.16 18.12
CA LYS A 475 20.59 7.64 18.02
C LYS A 475 20.67 6.11 18.06
N ASP A 476 19.82 5.49 18.86
CA ASP A 476 19.82 4.04 19.06
C ASP A 476 19.28 3.28 17.82
N ASN A 477 18.54 3.97 16.97
CA ASN A 477 17.83 3.39 15.81
C ASN A 477 18.54 3.62 14.47
N ILE A 478 19.66 4.36 14.41
CA ILE A 478 20.39 4.60 13.15
C ILE A 478 20.87 3.30 12.47
N GLY A 479 21.14 2.26 13.25
CA GLY A 479 21.51 0.94 12.77
C GLY A 479 20.41 0.22 11.97
N ASN A 480 19.15 0.55 12.23
CA ASN A 480 18.00 -0.04 11.57
C ASN A 480 17.69 0.59 10.19
N ILE A 481 18.37 1.68 9.83
CA ILE A 481 18.29 2.24 8.47
C ILE A 481 19.08 1.34 7.53
N THR A 482 18.39 0.70 6.59
CA THR A 482 18.96 -0.27 5.64
C THR A 482 19.37 0.36 4.32
N ALA A 483 18.64 1.40 3.89
CA ALA A 483 18.91 2.14 2.66
C ALA A 483 18.52 3.61 2.80
N VAL A 484 19.17 4.48 2.00
CA VAL A 484 18.82 5.89 1.85
C VAL A 484 18.68 6.18 0.35
N LYS A 485 17.56 6.75 -0.07
CA LYS A 485 17.31 7.14 -1.44
C LYS A 485 17.69 8.60 -1.67
N GLY A 486 18.34 8.88 -2.79
CA GLY A 486 18.77 10.22 -3.18
C GLY A 486 20.06 10.70 -2.53
N GLY A 487 20.77 9.84 -1.78
CA GLY A 487 22.00 10.18 -1.10
C GLY A 487 22.85 8.95 -0.73
N THR A 488 23.94 9.20 -0.03
CA THR A 488 24.77 8.15 0.60
C THR A 488 24.63 8.22 2.11
N TYR A 489 24.79 7.09 2.80
CA TYR A 489 24.56 6.97 4.24
C TYR A 489 25.72 6.29 4.97
N ASP A 490 26.17 6.89 6.04
CA ASP A 490 27.12 6.30 6.96
C ASP A 490 26.41 5.78 8.22
N LYS A 491 26.26 4.46 8.30
CA LYS A 491 25.60 3.77 9.43
C LYS A 491 26.28 3.99 10.79
N LYS A 492 27.56 4.35 10.83
CA LYS A 492 28.28 4.54 12.09
C LYS A 492 27.96 5.90 12.72
N THR A 493 27.82 6.91 11.88
CA THR A 493 27.60 8.29 12.32
C THR A 493 26.15 8.73 12.24
N GLY A 494 25.30 8.03 11.48
CA GLY A 494 23.92 8.43 11.21
C GLY A 494 23.81 9.54 10.15
N ILE A 495 24.92 9.93 9.52
CA ILE A 495 24.97 11.05 8.57
C ILE A 495 24.62 10.55 7.17
N ALA A 496 23.61 11.16 6.60
CA ALA A 496 23.27 11.04 5.17
C ALA A 496 23.78 12.27 4.41
N ARG A 497 24.25 12.04 3.18
CA ARG A 497 24.76 13.08 2.28
C ARG A 497 23.82 13.18 1.07
N TYR A 498 23.27 14.37 0.85
CA TYR A 498 22.30 14.64 -0.20
C TYR A 498 22.80 15.73 -1.14
N SER A 499 22.64 15.49 -2.45
CA SER A 499 22.88 16.53 -3.44
C SER A 499 21.74 17.57 -3.48
N ALA A 500 22.03 18.76 -4.03
CA ALA A 500 21.01 19.79 -4.22
C ALA A 500 19.86 19.37 -5.18
N ALA A 501 20.04 18.27 -5.91
CA ALA A 501 19.07 17.74 -6.89
C ALA A 501 18.06 16.78 -6.26
N VAL A 502 18.19 16.42 -5.00
CA VAL A 502 17.25 15.48 -4.39
C VAL A 502 15.90 16.16 -4.12
N GLU A 503 14.85 15.67 -4.77
CA GLU A 503 13.49 16.21 -4.59
C GLU A 503 12.76 15.57 -3.42
N LYS A 504 12.94 14.26 -3.24
CA LYS A 504 12.24 13.46 -2.23
C LYS A 504 13.21 12.48 -1.57
N PRO A 505 13.99 12.95 -0.58
CA PRO A 505 14.82 12.04 0.20
C PRO A 505 13.95 11.07 0.99
N SER A 506 14.40 9.82 1.07
CA SER A 506 13.74 8.81 1.91
C SER A 506 14.76 7.84 2.49
N TYR A 507 14.38 7.15 3.54
CA TYR A 507 15.14 6.02 4.06
C TYR A 507 14.23 4.80 4.21
N THR A 508 14.83 3.61 4.16
CA THR A 508 14.17 2.35 4.49
C THR A 508 14.57 1.95 5.89
N TYR A 509 13.60 1.68 6.74
CA TYR A 509 13.78 1.30 8.15
C TYR A 509 13.36 -0.15 8.35
N ALA A 510 14.27 -0.96 8.93
CA ALA A 510 13.99 -2.33 9.32
C ALA A 510 13.21 -2.36 10.63
N THR A 511 12.04 -3.00 10.63
CA THR A 511 11.13 -3.06 11.79
C THR A 511 11.41 -4.22 12.75
N GLY A 512 12.44 -5.02 12.49
CA GLY A 512 12.68 -6.26 13.22
C GLY A 512 11.89 -7.46 12.67
N SER A 513 10.90 -7.24 11.81
CA SER A 513 10.24 -8.29 11.00
C SER A 513 10.94 -8.42 9.65
N ASN A 514 11.03 -9.65 9.13
CA ASN A 514 11.52 -9.89 7.77
C ASN A 514 10.47 -9.57 6.70
N ALA A 515 9.20 -9.49 7.08
CA ALA A 515 8.08 -9.27 6.20
C ALA A 515 7.78 -7.79 5.93
N VAL A 516 8.09 -6.89 6.88
CA VAL A 516 7.72 -5.48 6.84
C VAL A 516 8.93 -4.58 7.03
N SER A 517 9.08 -3.60 6.15
CA SER A 517 9.98 -2.46 6.34
C SER A 517 9.26 -1.15 6.01
N LEU A 518 9.61 -0.06 6.70
CA LEU A 518 9.04 1.24 6.38
C LEU A 518 9.88 1.94 5.31
N THR A 519 9.22 2.60 4.36
CA THR A 519 9.83 3.62 3.50
C THR A 519 9.40 4.98 4.00
N VAL A 520 10.34 5.78 4.55
CA VAL A 520 10.03 7.06 5.18
C VAL A 520 10.50 8.19 4.29
N GLU A 521 9.56 8.93 3.72
CA GLU A 521 9.79 10.13 2.92
C GLU A 521 9.81 11.38 3.81
N PHE A 522 10.72 12.29 3.56
CA PHE A 522 10.83 13.56 4.29
C PHE A 522 11.34 14.68 3.37
N THR A 523 11.27 15.89 3.83
CA THR A 523 11.72 17.07 3.06
C THR A 523 12.93 17.71 3.74
N LEU A 524 13.95 18.12 2.96
CA LEU A 524 15.11 18.86 3.43
C LEU A 524 15.09 20.31 2.91
N ASP A 525 15.45 21.24 3.78
CA ASP A 525 15.71 22.62 3.39
C ASP A 525 17.10 22.73 2.73
N MET A 526 17.10 22.71 1.41
CA MET A 526 18.31 22.81 0.58
C MET A 526 18.71 24.26 0.27
N SER A 527 18.05 25.26 0.84
CA SER A 527 18.28 26.69 0.53
C SER A 527 19.70 27.16 0.84
N LYS A 528 20.39 26.46 1.76
CA LYS A 528 21.78 26.75 2.15
C LYS A 528 22.84 26.13 1.24
N LEU A 529 22.46 25.27 0.30
CA LEU A 529 23.41 24.72 -0.65
C LEU A 529 23.74 25.74 -1.75
N PRO A 530 25.01 25.81 -2.21
CA PRO A 530 25.39 26.71 -3.28
C PRO A 530 24.64 26.36 -4.55
N LYS A 531 23.98 27.35 -5.16
CA LYS A 531 23.37 27.20 -6.48
C LYS A 531 24.44 27.22 -7.56
N SER A 532 24.23 26.47 -8.64
CA SER A 532 25.11 26.54 -9.82
C SER A 532 25.13 27.95 -10.40
N PRO A 533 26.32 28.54 -10.62
CA PRO A 533 26.42 29.78 -11.40
C PRO A 533 26.21 29.54 -12.91
N PHE A 534 26.20 28.27 -13.34
CA PHE A 534 26.13 27.86 -14.72
C PHE A 534 24.72 27.45 -15.13
N THR A 535 24.23 27.97 -16.24
CA THR A 535 22.89 27.68 -16.77
C THR A 535 22.80 26.29 -17.42
N ASP A 536 23.94 25.73 -17.86
CA ASP A 536 24.07 24.42 -18.46
C ASP A 536 24.41 23.29 -17.47
N VAL A 537 24.46 23.60 -16.17
CA VAL A 537 24.60 22.64 -15.06
C VAL A 537 23.29 22.62 -14.30
N THR A 538 22.37 21.76 -14.79
CA THR A 538 21.02 21.66 -14.23
C THR A 538 20.98 20.70 -13.03
N ALA A 539 20.17 21.02 -12.04
CA ALA A 539 19.91 20.12 -10.91
C ALA A 539 19.39 18.76 -11.43
N GLY A 540 19.90 17.67 -10.87
CA GLY A 540 19.56 16.30 -11.29
C GLY A 540 20.44 15.73 -12.40
N ALA A 541 21.28 16.51 -13.07
CA ALA A 541 22.29 15.99 -13.96
C ALA A 541 23.31 15.13 -13.20
N TRP A 542 23.71 13.98 -13.76
CA TRP A 542 24.64 13.04 -13.11
C TRP A 542 25.99 13.67 -12.72
N TYR A 543 26.37 14.78 -13.35
CA TYR A 543 27.60 15.52 -13.12
C TYR A 543 27.40 16.78 -12.27
N TYR A 544 26.18 17.08 -11.81
CA TYR A 544 25.85 18.34 -11.12
C TYR A 544 26.77 18.60 -9.93
N ASP A 545 26.87 17.64 -9.03
CA ASP A 545 27.68 17.78 -7.81
C ASP A 545 29.18 17.88 -8.13
N ALA A 546 29.64 17.12 -9.10
CA ALA A 546 31.02 17.11 -9.52
C ALA A 546 31.45 18.44 -10.20
N ALA A 547 30.58 19.01 -11.03
CA ALA A 547 30.81 20.30 -11.65
C ALA A 547 30.88 21.42 -10.60
N LEU A 548 29.95 21.44 -9.66
CA LEU A 548 29.96 22.40 -8.55
C LEU A 548 31.16 22.21 -7.62
N TYR A 549 31.50 20.95 -7.31
CA TYR A 549 32.71 20.65 -6.53
C TYR A 549 33.97 21.21 -7.20
N ALA A 550 34.20 20.87 -8.46
CA ALA A 550 35.37 21.31 -9.21
C ALA A 550 35.46 22.85 -9.33
N TYR A 551 34.31 23.50 -9.51
CA TYR A 551 34.23 24.97 -9.51
C TYR A 551 34.46 25.58 -8.14
N SER A 552 33.80 25.13 -7.08
CA SER A 552 33.93 25.65 -5.72
C SER A 552 35.34 25.53 -5.17
N LYS A 553 36.08 24.49 -5.58
CA LYS A 553 37.48 24.28 -5.24
C LYS A 553 38.46 25.07 -6.13
N GLY A 554 37.93 25.83 -7.11
CA GLY A 554 38.74 26.57 -8.06
C GLY A 554 39.56 25.69 -9.01
N LEU A 555 39.22 24.37 -9.09
CA LEU A 555 39.96 23.43 -9.94
C LEU A 555 39.53 23.55 -11.42
N MET A 556 38.25 23.74 -11.65
CA MET A 556 37.71 23.99 -13.00
C MET A 556 36.90 25.29 -13.00
N VAL A 557 37.08 26.07 -14.04
CA VAL A 557 36.29 27.29 -14.31
C VAL A 557 35.27 27.01 -15.43
N GLY A 558 34.28 27.89 -15.60
CA GLY A 558 33.35 27.81 -16.73
C GLY A 558 34.07 27.98 -18.09
N THR A 559 33.40 27.59 -19.15
CA THR A 559 33.78 27.97 -20.53
C THR A 559 33.38 29.42 -20.83
N SER A 560 32.46 29.94 -20.02
CA SER A 560 32.11 31.36 -19.85
C SER A 560 31.63 31.61 -18.43
N ASP A 561 31.25 32.85 -18.12
CA ASP A 561 30.71 33.22 -16.77
C ASP A 561 29.45 32.48 -16.41
N THR A 562 28.67 32.03 -17.40
CA THR A 562 27.36 31.36 -17.21
C THR A 562 27.29 29.95 -17.77
N ALA A 563 28.35 29.42 -18.35
CA ALA A 563 28.38 28.07 -18.92
C ALA A 563 29.59 27.28 -18.40
N PHE A 564 29.36 26.07 -17.95
CA PHE A 564 30.38 25.10 -17.57
C PHE A 564 30.91 24.32 -18.75
N GLY A 565 30.07 24.06 -19.74
CA GLY A 565 30.37 23.24 -20.92
C GLY A 565 30.52 21.77 -20.57
N PRO A 566 29.53 21.09 -19.96
CA PRO A 566 29.66 19.72 -19.46
C PRO A 566 30.05 18.70 -20.53
N ASP A 567 29.55 18.86 -21.73
CA ASP A 567 29.78 17.96 -22.87
C ASP A 567 30.99 18.34 -23.73
N VAL A 568 31.63 19.48 -23.42
CA VAL A 568 32.81 19.93 -24.16
C VAL A 568 33.97 18.94 -23.89
N PRO A 569 34.61 18.41 -24.93
CA PRO A 569 35.77 17.54 -24.76
C PRO A 569 36.92 18.26 -24.04
N MET A 570 37.52 17.53 -23.11
CA MET A 570 38.66 18.05 -22.35
C MET A 570 39.91 17.99 -23.22
N THR A 571 40.69 19.09 -23.27
CA THR A 571 41.99 19.09 -23.94
C THR A 571 43.12 18.71 -22.97
N ARG A 572 44.28 18.34 -23.52
CA ARG A 572 45.48 18.01 -22.76
C ARG A 572 45.93 19.21 -21.88
N ALA A 573 45.89 20.43 -22.44
CA ALA A 573 46.22 21.65 -21.72
C ALA A 573 45.25 21.91 -20.56
N MET A 574 43.94 21.69 -20.78
CA MET A 574 42.93 21.85 -19.75
C MET A 574 43.15 20.90 -18.55
N LEU A 575 43.45 19.61 -18.81
CA LEU A 575 43.72 18.67 -17.72
C LEU A 575 44.93 19.06 -16.91
N VAL A 576 46.03 19.44 -17.58
CA VAL A 576 47.27 19.82 -16.90
C VAL A 576 47.07 21.08 -16.06
N ALA A 577 46.30 22.05 -16.53
CA ALA A 577 45.94 23.24 -15.76
C ALA A 577 45.11 22.90 -14.55
N VAL A 578 44.22 21.92 -14.63
CA VAL A 578 43.46 21.42 -13.47
C VAL A 578 44.39 20.79 -12.44
N LEU A 579 45.32 19.94 -12.83
CA LEU A 579 46.29 19.33 -11.91
C LEU A 579 47.24 20.32 -11.30
N HIS A 580 47.64 21.36 -12.06
CA HIS A 580 48.47 22.46 -11.53
C HIS A 580 47.74 23.22 -10.40
N ARG A 581 46.45 23.54 -10.62
CA ARG A 581 45.59 24.13 -9.57
C ARG A 581 45.39 23.18 -8.39
N LEU A 582 45.22 21.89 -8.62
CA LEU A 582 45.09 20.88 -7.56
C LEU A 582 46.37 20.82 -6.70
N ALA A 583 47.54 21.07 -7.29
CA ALA A 583 48.82 21.19 -6.58
C ALA A 583 49.04 22.57 -5.90
N GLY A 584 48.06 23.48 -5.96
CA GLY A 584 48.16 24.82 -5.39
C GLY A 584 48.87 25.85 -6.30
N SER A 585 48.91 25.59 -7.60
CA SER A 585 49.49 26.48 -8.65
C SER A 585 50.94 26.92 -8.34
N PRO A 586 51.86 25.97 -8.08
CA PRO A 586 53.22 26.28 -7.75
C PRO A 586 53.92 26.99 -8.94
N SER A 587 54.64 28.06 -8.65
CA SER A 587 55.44 28.77 -9.65
C SER A 587 56.54 27.87 -10.21
N VAL A 588 56.82 28.02 -11.49
CA VAL A 588 57.84 27.22 -12.19
C VAL A 588 58.73 28.12 -13.04
N SER A 589 59.98 27.75 -13.18
CA SER A 589 60.94 28.46 -14.03
C SER A 589 61.72 27.48 -14.91
N GLY A 590 62.14 27.95 -16.06
CA GLY A 590 62.89 27.11 -16.98
C GLY A 590 62.46 27.31 -18.44
N LYS A 591 63.15 26.63 -19.35
CA LYS A 591 62.82 26.69 -20.78
C LYS A 591 61.75 25.68 -21.11
N MET A 592 60.71 26.11 -21.83
CA MET A 592 59.68 25.22 -22.40
C MET A 592 60.30 24.30 -23.44
N PRO A 593 60.21 22.98 -23.32
CA PRO A 593 60.77 22.04 -24.29
C PRO A 593 59.93 21.91 -25.54
N PHE A 594 58.65 22.28 -25.49
CA PHE A 594 57.68 22.08 -26.56
C PHE A 594 57.50 23.34 -27.38
N THR A 595 57.60 23.19 -28.70
CA THR A 595 57.52 24.31 -29.66
C THR A 595 56.12 24.73 -29.99
N ASP A 596 55.14 23.88 -29.67
CA ASP A 596 53.69 24.07 -29.91
C ASP A 596 52.97 24.56 -28.62
N VAL A 597 53.72 24.88 -27.56
CA VAL A 597 53.20 25.53 -26.35
C VAL A 597 53.61 27.01 -26.43
N GLU A 598 52.62 27.85 -26.74
CA GLU A 598 52.85 29.30 -26.83
C GLU A 598 53.21 29.90 -25.49
N ALA A 599 54.06 30.93 -25.52
CA ALA A 599 54.42 31.66 -24.30
C ALA A 599 53.21 32.48 -23.78
N ASP A 600 53.15 32.69 -22.47
CA ASP A 600 52.19 33.56 -21.77
C ASP A 600 50.69 33.19 -21.99
N THR A 601 50.41 31.94 -22.35
CA THR A 601 49.02 31.41 -22.36
C THR A 601 48.63 30.90 -20.98
N TRP A 602 47.33 30.71 -20.78
CA TRP A 602 46.77 30.26 -19.50
C TRP A 602 47.24 28.83 -19.08
N TYR A 603 47.84 28.06 -19.99
CA TYR A 603 48.35 26.70 -19.71
C TYR A 603 49.88 26.59 -19.75
N THR A 604 50.62 27.63 -20.16
CA THR A 604 52.08 27.56 -20.36
C THR A 604 52.80 27.13 -19.09
N GLU A 605 52.53 27.78 -17.98
CA GLU A 605 53.12 27.46 -16.66
C GLU A 605 52.73 26.05 -16.19
N ALA A 606 51.47 25.68 -16.34
CA ALA A 606 50.98 24.35 -15.97
C ALA A 606 51.62 23.22 -16.76
N VAL A 607 51.83 23.40 -18.08
CA VAL A 607 52.51 22.42 -18.94
C VAL A 607 53.99 22.28 -18.53
N LEU A 608 54.67 23.37 -18.30
CA LEU A 608 56.10 23.36 -17.87
C LEU A 608 56.23 22.66 -16.53
N TRP A 609 55.35 22.99 -15.56
CA TRP A 609 55.31 22.36 -14.25
C TRP A 609 55.07 20.86 -14.34
N ALA A 610 54.08 20.43 -15.09
CA ALA A 610 53.71 19.00 -15.23
C ALA A 610 54.83 18.20 -15.89
N TYR A 611 55.50 18.79 -16.90
CA TYR A 611 56.65 18.18 -17.53
C TYR A 611 57.82 18.02 -16.57
N GLN A 612 58.19 19.08 -15.87
CA GLN A 612 59.31 19.06 -14.88
C GLN A 612 59.09 18.07 -13.73
N ASN A 613 57.84 17.82 -13.37
CA ASN A 613 57.47 16.85 -12.36
C ASN A 613 57.24 15.42 -12.88
N GLY A 614 57.46 15.21 -14.19
CA GLY A 614 57.28 13.89 -14.79
C GLY A 614 55.83 13.40 -14.89
N ILE A 615 54.83 14.30 -14.72
CA ILE A 615 53.41 14.00 -14.79
C ILE A 615 52.97 13.78 -16.25
N VAL A 616 53.51 14.60 -17.12
CA VAL A 616 53.26 14.51 -18.56
C VAL A 616 54.55 14.43 -19.38
N ALA A 617 54.46 13.80 -20.54
CA ALA A 617 55.47 13.86 -21.57
C ALA A 617 54.85 14.53 -22.81
N GLY A 618 55.68 14.93 -23.77
CA GLY A 618 55.20 15.35 -25.06
C GLY A 618 54.58 14.21 -25.87
N THR A 619 53.90 14.55 -26.96
CA THR A 619 53.51 13.61 -28.03
C THR A 619 54.71 13.27 -28.93
N SER A 620 55.75 14.12 -28.85
CA SER A 620 57.10 13.89 -29.35
C SER A 620 58.08 14.63 -28.47
N ASP A 621 59.36 14.57 -28.78
CA ASP A 621 60.43 15.30 -28.02
C ASP A 621 60.23 16.83 -28.01
N THR A 622 59.52 17.37 -29.00
CA THR A 622 59.34 18.82 -29.20
C THR A 622 57.90 19.28 -29.24
N THR A 623 56.90 18.39 -29.14
CA THR A 623 55.47 18.73 -29.22
C THR A 623 54.71 18.19 -28.01
N PHE A 624 53.78 18.99 -27.48
CA PHE A 624 52.86 18.63 -26.38
C PHE A 624 51.43 18.34 -26.84
N ALA A 625 51.04 18.95 -27.95
CA ALA A 625 49.65 18.94 -28.48
C ALA A 625 48.61 19.50 -27.50
N PRO A 626 48.72 20.76 -27.04
CA PRO A 626 47.93 21.34 -25.98
C PRO A 626 46.42 21.36 -26.27
N GLN A 627 46.04 21.52 -27.55
CA GLN A 627 44.63 21.60 -27.98
C GLN A 627 44.02 20.26 -28.35
N SER A 628 44.81 19.17 -28.38
CA SER A 628 44.30 17.85 -28.67
C SER A 628 43.39 17.36 -27.52
N ASN A 629 42.26 16.77 -27.87
CA ASN A 629 41.38 16.10 -26.93
C ASN A 629 42.15 14.98 -26.22
N ILE A 630 41.80 14.74 -24.95
CA ILE A 630 42.43 13.72 -24.13
C ILE A 630 41.52 12.51 -23.94
N THR A 631 42.08 11.30 -24.15
CA THR A 631 41.33 10.06 -23.96
C THR A 631 41.24 9.67 -22.45
N ARG A 632 40.27 8.83 -22.13
CA ARG A 632 40.04 8.35 -20.75
C ARG A 632 41.28 7.63 -20.20
N GLU A 633 41.95 6.78 -20.99
CA GLU A 633 43.19 6.10 -20.54
C GLU A 633 44.33 7.08 -20.33
N GLN A 634 44.44 8.14 -21.18
CA GLN A 634 45.47 9.16 -20.99
C GLN A 634 45.25 9.97 -19.71
N ILE A 635 43.98 10.28 -19.38
CA ILE A 635 43.63 10.95 -18.13
C ILE A 635 44.10 10.11 -16.93
N VAL A 636 43.76 8.83 -16.94
CA VAL A 636 44.10 7.90 -15.87
C VAL A 636 45.59 7.80 -15.68
N ALA A 637 46.37 7.69 -16.78
CA ALA A 637 47.82 7.62 -16.71
C ALA A 637 48.43 8.90 -16.11
N ILE A 638 47.91 10.08 -16.47
CA ILE A 638 48.35 11.36 -15.93
C ILE A 638 48.01 11.46 -14.44
N PHE A 639 46.79 11.07 -14.00
CA PHE A 639 46.44 11.04 -12.58
C PHE A 639 47.29 10.03 -11.79
N SER A 640 47.58 8.87 -12.34
CA SER A 640 48.41 7.84 -11.72
C SER A 640 49.82 8.40 -11.45
N ARG A 641 50.46 9.06 -12.45
CA ARG A 641 51.76 9.71 -12.30
C ARG A 641 51.74 10.86 -11.31
N TYR A 642 50.70 11.69 -11.33
CA TYR A 642 50.46 12.73 -10.35
C TYR A 642 50.42 12.15 -8.92
N THR A 643 49.63 11.06 -8.76
CA THR A 643 49.49 10.40 -7.45
C THR A 643 50.80 9.77 -6.99
N ALA A 644 51.54 9.12 -7.86
CA ALA A 644 52.83 8.54 -7.53
C ALA A 644 53.84 9.62 -7.04
N LYS A 645 53.71 10.83 -7.57
CA LYS A 645 54.57 11.96 -7.18
C LYS A 645 54.16 12.63 -5.88
N PHE A 646 52.86 12.91 -5.70
CA PHE A 646 52.38 13.77 -4.63
C PHE A 646 51.61 13.03 -3.50
N ALA A 647 51.20 11.79 -3.75
CA ALA A 647 50.50 10.95 -2.77
C ALA A 647 50.87 9.45 -2.93
N PRO A 648 52.17 9.09 -2.77
CA PRO A 648 52.66 7.75 -3.14
C PRO A 648 51.97 6.59 -2.39
N ASP A 649 51.45 6.85 -1.20
CA ASP A 649 50.71 5.85 -0.42
C ASP A 649 49.41 5.43 -1.10
N LYS A 650 48.81 6.33 -1.91
CA LYS A 650 47.57 6.09 -2.66
C LYS A 650 47.84 5.47 -4.05
N ALA A 651 49.10 5.36 -4.49
CA ALA A 651 49.46 4.83 -5.79
C ALA A 651 49.51 3.29 -5.87
N LYS A 652 49.33 2.56 -4.78
CA LYS A 652 49.66 1.12 -4.68
C LYS A 652 48.45 0.16 -4.85
N ALA A 653 47.28 0.62 -5.24
CA ALA A 653 46.12 -0.24 -5.44
C ALA A 653 46.06 -0.76 -6.89
N ALA A 654 45.57 -1.97 -7.07
CA ALA A 654 45.28 -2.53 -8.39
C ALA A 654 44.05 -3.46 -8.34
N ALA A 655 43.18 -3.40 -9.35
CA ALA A 655 42.03 -4.27 -9.55
C ALA A 655 42.12 -5.00 -10.90
N GLU A 656 41.42 -6.13 -11.04
CA GLU A 656 41.31 -6.78 -12.34
C GLU A 656 40.24 -6.07 -13.20
N LEU A 657 40.51 -6.00 -14.53
CA LEU A 657 39.62 -5.33 -15.48
C LEU A 657 38.61 -6.28 -16.14
N THR A 658 38.56 -7.53 -15.72
CA THR A 658 37.72 -8.60 -16.32
C THR A 658 36.23 -8.34 -16.21
N ALA A 659 35.80 -7.47 -15.30
CA ALA A 659 34.40 -7.07 -15.20
C ALA A 659 33.93 -6.13 -16.32
N PHE A 660 34.86 -5.58 -17.13
CA PHE A 660 34.55 -4.64 -18.19
C PHE A 660 34.64 -5.32 -19.57
N ALA A 661 33.58 -5.15 -20.37
CA ALA A 661 33.43 -5.84 -21.62
C ALA A 661 34.48 -5.43 -22.69
N ASP A 662 35.05 -4.25 -22.55
CA ASP A 662 36.06 -3.66 -23.44
C ASP A 662 37.47 -3.60 -22.80
N SER A 663 37.74 -4.39 -21.78
CA SER A 663 39.03 -4.40 -21.10
C SER A 663 40.23 -4.66 -22.04
N ALA A 664 40.02 -5.43 -23.12
CA ALA A 664 41.02 -5.69 -24.16
C ALA A 664 41.33 -4.47 -25.05
N SER A 665 40.52 -3.41 -25.00
CA SER A 665 40.74 -2.16 -25.76
C SER A 665 41.64 -1.16 -25.01
N VAL A 666 42.02 -1.45 -23.78
CA VAL A 666 42.98 -0.65 -23.01
C VAL A 666 44.37 -0.86 -23.63
N SER A 667 45.03 0.24 -23.96
CA SER A 667 46.41 0.19 -24.50
C SER A 667 47.36 -0.43 -23.49
N ASP A 668 48.34 -1.25 -23.97
CA ASP A 668 49.30 -1.96 -23.09
C ASP A 668 49.99 -1.03 -22.10
N TRP A 669 50.31 0.17 -22.50
CA TRP A 669 51.00 1.18 -21.68
C TRP A 669 50.09 1.75 -20.57
N ALA A 670 48.75 1.64 -20.70
CA ALA A 670 47.76 2.21 -19.76
C ALA A 670 47.13 1.15 -18.84
N VAL A 671 47.38 -0.13 -19.05
CA VAL A 671 46.74 -1.23 -18.29
C VAL A 671 46.92 -1.09 -16.78
N ASN A 672 48.13 -0.81 -16.32
CA ASN A 672 48.41 -0.69 -14.90
C ASN A 672 47.77 0.56 -14.28
N ASP A 673 47.75 1.66 -15.01
CA ASP A 673 47.13 2.91 -14.59
C ASP A 673 45.59 2.73 -14.51
N MET A 674 45.00 2.00 -15.47
CA MET A 674 43.57 1.70 -15.46
C MET A 674 43.20 0.77 -14.31
N LYS A 675 44.01 -0.28 -14.04
CA LYS A 675 43.84 -1.15 -12.85
C LYS A 675 43.88 -0.38 -11.54
N TRP A 676 44.79 0.58 -11.43
CA TRP A 676 44.86 1.48 -10.30
C TRP A 676 43.59 2.35 -10.18
N ALA A 677 43.14 2.98 -11.25
CA ALA A 677 42.01 3.88 -11.22
C ALA A 677 40.69 3.15 -10.88
N VAL A 678 40.53 1.92 -11.36
CA VAL A 678 39.40 1.06 -11.01
C VAL A 678 39.45 0.66 -9.52
N ALA A 679 40.60 0.23 -9.03
CA ALA A 679 40.79 -0.12 -7.61
C ALA A 679 40.49 1.04 -6.67
N GLN A 680 40.85 2.26 -7.08
CA GLN A 680 40.58 3.50 -6.32
C GLN A 680 39.16 4.05 -6.56
N LYS A 681 38.34 3.39 -7.37
CA LYS A 681 36.97 3.84 -7.75
C LYS A 681 36.96 5.22 -8.42
N ILE A 682 38.06 5.64 -9.02
CA ILE A 682 38.17 6.87 -9.82
C ILE A 682 37.44 6.68 -11.16
N ILE A 683 37.48 5.44 -11.70
CA ILE A 683 36.70 5.02 -12.84
C ILE A 683 35.85 3.80 -12.46
N SER A 684 34.55 3.91 -12.64
CA SER A 684 33.56 2.83 -12.42
C SER A 684 33.02 2.22 -13.72
N GLY A 685 33.40 2.79 -14.89
CA GLY A 685 32.87 2.39 -16.19
C GLY A 685 31.51 3.03 -16.51
N SER A 686 31.06 2.80 -17.74
CA SER A 686 29.72 3.19 -18.23
C SER A 686 28.92 1.95 -18.50
N GLU A 687 27.67 1.91 -18.02
CA GLU A 687 26.77 0.77 -18.26
C GLU A 687 26.05 0.93 -19.59
N ASN A 688 26.06 -0.15 -20.38
CA ASN A 688 25.25 -0.26 -21.60
C ASN A 688 24.77 -1.69 -21.77
N ALA A 689 23.46 -1.89 -21.91
CA ALA A 689 22.78 -3.18 -22.07
C ALA A 689 23.21 -4.22 -21.01
N GLY A 690 23.33 -3.81 -19.75
CA GLY A 690 23.70 -4.68 -18.62
C GLY A 690 25.18 -5.05 -18.55
N LYS A 691 26.05 -4.39 -19.35
CA LYS A 691 27.51 -4.57 -19.32
C LYS A 691 28.19 -3.25 -19.01
N PHE A 692 29.32 -3.34 -18.30
CA PHE A 692 30.16 -2.17 -18.02
C PHE A 692 31.30 -2.06 -19.02
N TYR A 693 31.60 -0.82 -19.41
CA TYR A 693 32.64 -0.46 -20.40
C TYR A 693 33.55 0.63 -19.84
N LEU A 694 34.85 0.49 -20.02
CA LEU A 694 35.87 1.50 -19.66
C LEU A 694 35.93 2.64 -20.65
N LEU A 695 35.68 2.37 -21.94
CA LEU A 695 35.78 3.30 -23.06
C LEU A 695 37.15 4.00 -23.12
N PRO A 696 38.29 3.25 -23.08
CA PRO A 696 39.61 3.81 -22.83
C PRO A 696 40.06 4.80 -23.91
N GLN A 697 39.65 4.58 -25.15
CA GLN A 697 40.03 5.41 -26.30
C GLN A 697 39.10 6.61 -26.53
N ASP A 698 37.97 6.68 -25.81
CA ASP A 698 37.03 7.78 -25.98
C ASP A 698 37.57 9.06 -25.33
N ASN A 699 37.28 10.19 -25.98
CA ASN A 699 37.57 11.51 -25.40
C ASN A 699 36.69 11.77 -24.16
N ALA A 700 37.29 12.23 -23.09
CA ALA A 700 36.55 12.60 -21.93
C ALA A 700 35.98 14.02 -22.03
N SER A 701 34.72 14.16 -21.60
CA SER A 701 34.10 15.47 -21.45
C SER A 701 34.52 16.16 -20.14
N ARG A 702 34.26 17.46 -20.05
CA ARG A 702 34.52 18.24 -18.84
C ARG A 702 33.71 17.72 -17.64
N ALA A 703 32.49 17.27 -17.85
CA ALA A 703 31.67 16.65 -16.82
C ALA A 703 32.30 15.36 -16.27
N GLN A 704 32.82 14.50 -17.17
CA GLN A 704 33.50 13.26 -16.77
C GLN A 704 34.78 13.55 -15.97
N VAL A 705 35.56 14.55 -16.40
CA VAL A 705 36.78 14.94 -15.66
C VAL A 705 36.45 15.56 -14.30
N ALA A 706 35.40 16.36 -14.20
CA ALA A 706 34.92 16.87 -12.91
C ALA A 706 34.57 15.73 -11.93
N THR A 707 33.90 14.68 -12.45
CA THR A 707 33.56 13.49 -11.66
C THR A 707 34.80 12.73 -11.19
N ILE A 708 35.77 12.52 -12.11
CA ILE A 708 37.06 11.90 -11.77
C ILE A 708 37.79 12.72 -10.69
N LEU A 709 37.80 14.04 -10.81
CA LEU A 709 38.40 14.94 -9.84
C LEU A 709 37.75 14.84 -8.45
N MET A 710 36.46 14.87 -8.41
CA MET A 710 35.72 14.75 -7.15
C MET A 710 36.00 13.41 -6.46
N GLN A 711 36.00 12.32 -7.21
CA GLN A 711 36.35 10.99 -6.69
C GLN A 711 37.80 10.91 -6.25
N TYR A 712 38.73 11.46 -7.03
CA TYR A 712 40.16 11.51 -6.70
C TYR A 712 40.43 12.29 -5.43
N CYS A 713 39.81 13.44 -5.25
CA CYS A 713 39.98 14.25 -4.05
C CYS A 713 39.33 13.66 -2.79
N ALA A 714 38.44 12.69 -2.95
CA ALA A 714 37.84 11.94 -1.86
C ALA A 714 38.70 10.75 -1.35
N LEU A 715 39.75 10.38 -2.10
CA LEU A 715 40.73 9.38 -1.67
C LEU A 715 41.55 9.89 -0.44
#